data_21664391f53f15e277922ea1a52e0ac2
#
_entry.id   21664391f53f15e277922ea1a52e0ac2
#
_cell.length_a   1.000
_cell.length_b   1.000
_cell.length_c   1.000
_cell.angle_alpha   90.00
_cell.angle_beta   90.00
_cell.angle_gamma   90.00
#
_symmetry.space_group_name_H-M   'P 1'
#
loop_
_entity.id
_entity.type
_entity.pdbx_description
1 polymer ?
#
loop_
_entity_poly.entity_id
_entity_poly.type
_entity_poly.pdbx_seq_one_letter_code
_entity_poly.pdbx_strand_id
1 'polypeptide(L)'
;MKGCSSYLIYSFGGLLSLYILGVSSTSQCTVRREVADCSHLKLTHIPADLPVNITVLNLTHNQLRSLPHTNITRYSRLAVLDAGFNSISKLEPELCQTLPLLKVLNLQHNELSQISDKTFIFCRNLTELYLMSNSIHKIKNNPFRNQKNLIKLDLSHNGLSSTKLGTEVQLENLRELLLSKNKILELRSEELDFLGNSSLQKLDLSSNALKEFSPGCFHAIGKLSALILNNAQLDHHLTEKLCWELSGTSIQNLSLANNQLLATRDTTFSGLKKTNLTWLDLSYNSLRDIGNDSFSWLPHLRHLSLDYNNIQSLSPRSFYGLSNLRYLNLKRAFTKQSISLASHPKIDDFSFQWLKCLEYLNMDDNNIPSTKSNTFTGLVSLKYLSLSKTFTSLQTLTNETFVSLAHSPLSTLNLTKNHISKIASGTFSWLGQLRILDLGLNEIEQELTGQEWKGLRNIFEIYLSYNKNLQLTSNSFALVPSLQRLMLRRTALKNVELSPSPFRPLGNLTILDLSNNNIANINEDLLEGLENLEILDIQHNNLARLWKHANPGGPVNFLRGLSHLHILNLESNGFDEIPVTVFKNLFELKSINLGLNNLNILLPSTFDDQTSLRALNLQKNLITSVEKDVFGPAFQNLNSLDMRFNPFDCTCESIAWFVSWINQTHANITELPTHYLCNTPPQYHGFPVMLFDTSSCKDSAPFELLFMISTTGLMVFILSALLIHFEGWRISFYWNVLVHRVLGFKEIEAQSEQFEYTAYIIHAYNDRDWVWEHFSPMEEQDQTLKFCLEERDFEAGVLGLEAIVNSIKRSRKVIFVVTNHLLKDPLCRRFKVHHAVQQAIEQNLDSIILIFLQNIPDYKLNHALCLRRGMFKSRCILNWPVQKERISAFHHKLQVVLGSRNSAH
;
A
#
# COMPACT_ATOMS: atom_id res chain seq x y z
N MET A 1 -18.34 -33.64 7.97
CA MET A 1 -18.78 -34.08 9.31
C MET A 1 -19.74 -33.01 9.80
N LYS A 2 -21.05 -33.24 9.75
CA LYS A 2 -21.95 -33.63 10.86
C LYS A 2 -21.87 -32.60 11.99
N GLY A 3 -22.92 -31.96 12.47
CA GLY A 3 -24.34 -32.06 12.35
C GLY A 3 -24.96 -30.90 13.12
N CYS A 4 -26.18 -30.51 12.74
CA CYS A 4 -27.43 -30.76 13.43
C CYS A 4 -27.54 -30.25 14.88
N SER A 5 -28.48 -29.44 15.25
CA SER A 5 -29.96 -29.60 15.45
C SER A 5 -30.49 -28.28 16.01
N SER A 6 -31.52 -27.70 15.49
CA SER A 6 -32.99 -27.85 15.70
C SER A 6 -33.50 -27.67 17.15
N TYR A 7 -34.51 -26.81 17.28
CA TYR A 7 -35.86 -27.01 17.84
C TYR A 7 -36.51 -25.62 18.01
N LEU A 8 -37.60 -25.33 17.33
CA LEU A 8 -39.03 -25.65 17.50
C LEU A 8 -39.80 -24.69 18.45
N ILE A 9 -40.73 -23.94 17.82
CA ILE A 9 -42.20 -23.93 17.90
C ILE A 9 -42.81 -23.07 19.02
N TYR A 10 -43.73 -22.17 18.62
CA TYR A 10 -45.18 -22.07 18.81
C TYR A 10 -45.71 -20.74 18.24
N SER A 11 -46.45 -20.76 17.25
CA SER A 11 -47.85 -20.72 16.81
C SER A 11 -48.84 -19.92 17.67
N PHE A 12 -49.60 -19.04 16.94
CA PHE A 12 -51.03 -18.72 16.99
C PHE A 12 -51.22 -17.50 16.09
N GLY A 13 -51.91 -17.46 15.01
CA GLY A 13 -53.28 -17.81 14.75
C GLY A 13 -54.06 -16.52 14.53
N GLY A 14 -54.48 -16.23 13.29
CA GLY A 14 -55.40 -15.09 13.02
C GLY A 14 -55.57 -14.85 11.50
N LEU A 15 -56.56 -15.51 10.92
CA LEU A 15 -57.14 -15.23 9.61
C LEU A 15 -57.49 -13.75 9.42
N LEU A 16 -57.20 -13.11 8.29
CA LEU A 16 -58.19 -12.65 7.31
C LEU A 16 -57.62 -11.78 6.19
N SER A 17 -58.23 -11.99 5.05
CA SER A 17 -58.34 -11.17 3.83
C SER A 17 -57.20 -11.16 2.84
N LEU A 18 -57.41 -12.02 1.83
CA LEU A 18 -56.92 -11.86 0.48
C LEU A 18 -57.19 -10.44 -0.06
N TYR A 19 -56.10 -9.69 -0.27
CA TYR A 19 -56.04 -8.71 -1.32
C TYR A 19 -54.86 -9.08 -2.23
N ILE A 20 -55.18 -9.66 -3.35
CA ILE A 20 -54.26 -9.78 -4.47
C ILE A 20 -54.04 -8.35 -5.02
N LEU A 21 -53.08 -7.64 -4.49
CA LEU A 21 -52.46 -6.52 -5.18
C LEU A 21 -51.23 -7.09 -5.88
N GLY A 22 -51.32 -7.18 -7.19
CA GLY A 22 -50.19 -7.43 -8.03
C GLY A 22 -49.06 -6.46 -7.70
N VAL A 23 -48.06 -6.95 -6.99
CA VAL A 23 -46.77 -6.26 -6.92
C VAL A 23 -46.17 -6.36 -8.31
N SER A 24 -46.37 -5.32 -9.14
CA SER A 24 -45.51 -5.09 -10.27
C SER A 24 -44.11 -4.96 -9.71
N SER A 25 -43.25 -5.95 -9.96
CA SER A 25 -41.84 -5.84 -9.66
C SER A 25 -41.29 -4.64 -10.45
N THR A 26 -41.14 -3.52 -9.80
CA THR A 26 -40.39 -2.39 -10.34
C THR A 26 -39.01 -2.90 -10.66
N SER A 27 -38.58 -2.76 -11.93
CA SER A 27 -37.24 -3.17 -12.35
C SER A 27 -36.20 -2.41 -11.49
N GLN A 28 -35.27 -3.13 -10.90
CA GLN A 28 -34.17 -2.52 -10.13
C GLN A 28 -33.07 -1.93 -11.04
N CYS A 29 -33.40 -1.64 -12.32
CA CYS A 29 -32.46 -1.06 -13.25
C CYS A 29 -32.08 0.37 -12.87
N THR A 30 -30.80 0.71 -12.99
CA THR A 30 -30.35 2.08 -12.85
C THR A 30 -30.46 2.84 -14.16
N VAL A 31 -31.24 3.90 -14.17
CA VAL A 31 -31.38 4.75 -15.35
C VAL A 31 -30.70 6.10 -15.11
N ARG A 32 -29.75 6.43 -15.97
CA ARG A 32 -29.05 7.72 -15.96
C ARG A 32 -29.16 8.36 -17.34
N ARG A 33 -29.90 9.46 -17.47
CA ARG A 33 -30.20 10.11 -18.75
C ARG A 33 -30.91 9.13 -19.71
N GLU A 34 -30.27 8.78 -20.83
CA GLU A 34 -30.79 7.86 -21.86
C GLU A 34 -30.17 6.45 -21.79
N VAL A 35 -29.44 6.14 -20.73
CA VAL A 35 -28.76 4.84 -20.50
C VAL A 35 -29.49 4.10 -19.41
N ALA A 36 -29.98 2.91 -19.69
CA ALA A 36 -30.56 1.98 -18.73
C ALA A 36 -29.58 0.82 -18.50
N ASP A 37 -29.14 0.67 -17.27
CA ASP A 37 -28.32 -0.45 -16.83
C ASP A 37 -29.14 -1.41 -15.96
N CYS A 38 -29.39 -2.58 -16.51
CA CYS A 38 -30.12 -3.68 -15.91
C CYS A 38 -29.25 -4.93 -15.74
N SER A 39 -27.92 -4.76 -15.65
CA SER A 39 -26.98 -5.86 -15.49
C SER A 39 -27.08 -6.55 -14.12
N HIS A 40 -26.74 -7.85 -14.07
CA HIS A 40 -26.68 -8.65 -12.84
C HIS A 40 -27.96 -8.75 -12.00
N LEU A 41 -29.15 -8.52 -12.58
CA LEU A 41 -30.43 -8.51 -11.89
C LEU A 41 -31.19 -9.85 -11.94
N LYS A 42 -30.58 -10.90 -12.50
CA LYS A 42 -31.22 -12.23 -12.71
C LYS A 42 -32.51 -12.15 -13.51
N LEU A 43 -32.61 -11.20 -14.44
CA LEU A 43 -33.80 -11.00 -15.26
C LEU A 43 -34.01 -12.18 -16.21
N THR A 44 -35.26 -12.65 -16.31
CA THR A 44 -35.70 -13.67 -17.27
C THR A 44 -36.40 -13.05 -18.49
N HIS A 45 -36.81 -11.78 -18.38
CA HIS A 45 -37.50 -11.02 -19.40
C HIS A 45 -36.99 -9.58 -19.47
N ILE A 46 -37.17 -8.91 -20.58
CA ILE A 46 -36.84 -7.51 -20.76
C ILE A 46 -37.77 -6.65 -19.89
N PRO A 47 -37.29 -5.74 -19.04
CA PRO A 47 -38.15 -4.88 -18.24
C PRO A 47 -39.04 -4.00 -19.07
N ALA A 48 -40.32 -3.89 -18.68
CA ALA A 48 -41.31 -3.10 -19.42
C ALA A 48 -41.49 -1.69 -18.86
N ASP A 49 -40.89 -1.37 -17.76
CA ASP A 49 -41.05 -0.14 -16.96
C ASP A 49 -39.94 0.90 -17.17
N LEU A 50 -38.99 0.65 -18.10
CA LEU A 50 -37.94 1.61 -18.44
C LEU A 50 -38.49 2.80 -19.26
N PRO A 51 -37.82 3.96 -19.21
CA PRO A 51 -38.18 5.12 -20.04
C PRO A 51 -38.10 4.81 -21.54
N VAL A 52 -39.07 5.25 -22.31
CA VAL A 52 -39.17 4.96 -23.75
C VAL A 52 -38.10 5.67 -24.60
N ASN A 53 -37.44 6.68 -24.05
CA ASN A 53 -36.42 7.46 -24.74
C ASN A 53 -34.99 6.94 -24.57
N ILE A 54 -34.80 5.78 -23.97
CA ILE A 54 -33.46 5.19 -23.80
C ILE A 54 -32.83 4.90 -25.15
N THR A 55 -31.53 5.21 -25.23
CA THR A 55 -30.69 4.93 -26.43
C THR A 55 -29.72 3.78 -26.19
N VAL A 56 -29.42 3.44 -24.95
CA VAL A 56 -28.55 2.35 -24.54
C VAL A 56 -29.27 1.48 -23.49
N LEU A 57 -29.32 0.19 -23.74
CA LEU A 57 -29.87 -0.81 -22.82
C LEU A 57 -28.85 -1.91 -22.56
N ASN A 58 -28.40 -2.00 -21.31
CA ASN A 58 -27.50 -3.04 -20.80
C ASN A 58 -28.33 -4.10 -20.04
N LEU A 59 -28.36 -5.31 -20.59
CA LEU A 59 -29.01 -6.50 -20.03
C LEU A 59 -28.02 -7.61 -19.70
N THR A 60 -26.74 -7.29 -19.58
CA THR A 60 -25.67 -8.29 -19.37
C THR A 60 -25.82 -9.03 -18.04
N HIS A 61 -25.29 -10.27 -18.01
CA HIS A 61 -25.28 -11.10 -16.79
C HIS A 61 -26.67 -11.33 -16.20
N ASN A 62 -27.63 -11.69 -17.04
CA ASN A 62 -28.99 -12.07 -16.65
C ASN A 62 -29.33 -13.52 -17.06
N GLN A 63 -30.58 -13.89 -17.05
CA GLN A 63 -31.08 -15.24 -17.37
C GLN A 63 -32.05 -15.23 -18.56
N LEU A 64 -31.83 -14.32 -19.52
CA LEU A 64 -32.68 -14.18 -20.71
C LEU A 64 -32.47 -15.38 -21.64
N ARG A 65 -33.55 -16.03 -22.08
CA ARG A 65 -33.52 -17.13 -23.06
C ARG A 65 -33.84 -16.69 -24.47
N SER A 66 -34.48 -15.55 -24.61
CA SER A 66 -34.84 -14.93 -25.91
C SER A 66 -34.99 -13.42 -25.77
N LEU A 67 -34.99 -12.72 -26.90
CA LEU A 67 -35.29 -11.29 -26.99
C LEU A 67 -36.57 -11.08 -27.79
N PRO A 68 -37.77 -11.28 -27.23
CA PRO A 68 -39.01 -11.13 -27.95
C PRO A 68 -39.17 -9.71 -28.47
N HIS A 69 -39.49 -9.57 -29.79
CA HIS A 69 -39.67 -8.26 -30.41
C HIS A 69 -40.80 -7.45 -29.72
N THR A 70 -41.85 -8.15 -29.26
CA THR A 70 -43.00 -7.53 -28.55
C THR A 70 -42.60 -6.78 -27.28
N ASN A 71 -41.60 -7.29 -26.56
CA ASN A 71 -41.20 -6.70 -25.31
C ASN A 71 -40.25 -5.49 -25.50
N ILE A 72 -39.56 -5.41 -26.64
CA ILE A 72 -38.58 -4.37 -26.92
C ILE A 72 -39.12 -3.24 -27.81
N THR A 73 -40.24 -3.43 -28.47
CA THR A 73 -40.84 -2.47 -29.42
C THR A 73 -40.99 -1.06 -28.88
N ARG A 74 -41.27 -0.93 -27.59
CA ARG A 74 -41.41 0.38 -26.95
C ARG A 74 -40.11 1.21 -26.88
N TYR A 75 -38.94 0.58 -27.03
CA TYR A 75 -37.64 1.24 -26.96
C TYR A 75 -37.09 1.50 -28.37
N SER A 76 -37.90 2.03 -29.27
CA SER A 76 -37.55 2.27 -30.68
C SER A 76 -36.38 3.21 -30.94
N ARG A 77 -35.93 3.96 -29.93
CA ARG A 77 -34.74 4.85 -29.98
C ARG A 77 -33.44 4.12 -29.67
N LEU A 78 -33.47 2.84 -29.30
CA LEU A 78 -32.23 2.10 -28.96
C LEU A 78 -31.25 2.13 -30.12
N ALA A 79 -30.05 2.61 -29.81
CA ALA A 79 -28.87 2.55 -30.66
C ALA A 79 -27.91 1.43 -30.23
N VAL A 80 -27.89 1.09 -28.94
CA VAL A 80 -27.01 0.05 -28.37
C VAL A 80 -27.86 -0.89 -27.52
N LEU A 81 -27.82 -2.18 -27.85
CA LEU A 81 -28.41 -3.26 -27.06
C LEU A 81 -27.32 -4.25 -26.68
N ASP A 82 -27.02 -4.31 -25.38
CA ASP A 82 -26.12 -5.30 -24.83
C ASP A 82 -26.89 -6.36 -24.04
N ALA A 83 -26.96 -7.56 -24.59
CA ALA A 83 -27.58 -8.74 -24.00
C ALA A 83 -26.57 -9.89 -23.85
N GLY A 84 -25.29 -9.55 -23.67
CA GLY A 84 -24.22 -10.50 -23.39
C GLY A 84 -24.41 -11.24 -22.08
N PHE A 85 -23.77 -12.40 -21.94
CA PHE A 85 -23.82 -13.23 -20.73
C PHE A 85 -25.26 -13.57 -20.29
N ASN A 86 -25.99 -14.16 -21.20
CA ASN A 86 -27.35 -14.69 -21.02
C ASN A 86 -27.46 -16.14 -21.55
N SER A 87 -28.65 -16.68 -21.68
CA SER A 87 -28.90 -18.01 -22.23
C SER A 87 -29.72 -17.93 -23.52
N ILE A 88 -29.47 -16.91 -24.35
CA ILE A 88 -30.24 -16.69 -25.58
C ILE A 88 -29.85 -17.74 -26.63
N SER A 89 -30.79 -18.59 -27.01
CA SER A 89 -30.55 -19.67 -27.97
C SER A 89 -31.05 -19.37 -29.39
N LYS A 90 -31.95 -18.40 -29.56
CA LYS A 90 -32.54 -18.01 -30.84
C LYS A 90 -32.88 -16.52 -30.86
N LEU A 91 -32.75 -15.89 -32.02
CA LEU A 91 -33.19 -14.52 -32.28
C LEU A 91 -34.41 -14.53 -33.19
N GLU A 92 -35.34 -13.65 -32.86
CA GLU A 92 -36.47 -13.36 -33.72
C GLU A 92 -36.05 -12.43 -34.85
N PRO A 93 -36.38 -12.72 -36.14
CA PRO A 93 -36.00 -11.85 -37.25
C PRO A 93 -36.51 -10.42 -37.11
N GLU A 94 -37.68 -10.25 -36.49
CA GLU A 94 -38.38 -8.98 -36.29
C GLU A 94 -37.72 -8.07 -35.25
N LEU A 95 -36.77 -8.56 -34.46
CA LEU A 95 -36.06 -7.78 -33.43
C LEU A 95 -35.56 -6.44 -33.97
N CYS A 96 -34.81 -6.45 -35.09
CA CYS A 96 -34.28 -5.22 -35.65
C CYS A 96 -35.31 -4.40 -36.44
N GLN A 97 -36.45 -4.97 -36.81
CA GLN A 97 -37.54 -4.23 -37.41
C GLN A 97 -38.17 -3.26 -36.40
N THR A 98 -38.25 -3.71 -35.17
CA THR A 98 -38.74 -2.87 -34.05
C THR A 98 -37.70 -1.86 -33.52
N LEU A 99 -36.41 -2.06 -33.82
CA LEU A 99 -35.29 -1.21 -33.41
C LEU A 99 -34.57 -0.58 -34.62
N PRO A 100 -35.21 0.37 -35.34
CA PRO A 100 -34.67 0.89 -36.60
C PRO A 100 -33.36 1.67 -36.44
N LEU A 101 -33.06 2.17 -35.24
CA LEU A 101 -31.84 2.95 -34.94
C LEU A 101 -30.70 2.10 -34.37
N LEU A 102 -30.87 0.78 -34.22
CA LEU A 102 -29.90 -0.10 -33.62
C LEU A 102 -28.61 -0.16 -34.44
N LYS A 103 -27.49 0.25 -33.80
CA LYS A 103 -26.14 0.29 -34.37
C LYS A 103 -25.25 -0.79 -33.78
N VAL A 104 -25.36 -1.04 -32.47
CA VAL A 104 -24.53 -2.01 -31.75
C VAL A 104 -25.44 -3.07 -31.12
N LEU A 105 -25.20 -4.33 -31.49
CA LEU A 105 -25.86 -5.49 -30.89
C LEU A 105 -24.81 -6.44 -30.31
N ASN A 106 -24.80 -6.55 -28.98
CA ASN A 106 -23.93 -7.47 -28.26
C ASN A 106 -24.73 -8.68 -27.76
N LEU A 107 -24.37 -9.86 -28.25
CA LEU A 107 -24.93 -11.17 -27.90
C LEU A 107 -23.84 -12.16 -27.47
N GLN A 108 -22.67 -11.64 -27.02
CA GLN A 108 -21.57 -12.50 -26.59
C GLN A 108 -21.98 -13.36 -25.38
N HIS A 109 -21.36 -14.54 -25.26
CA HIS A 109 -21.64 -15.47 -24.15
C HIS A 109 -23.14 -15.80 -24.03
N ASN A 110 -23.70 -16.38 -25.10
CA ASN A 110 -25.05 -16.89 -25.18
C ASN A 110 -25.05 -18.32 -25.76
N GLU A 111 -26.20 -18.88 -26.13
CA GLU A 111 -26.37 -20.25 -26.56
C GLU A 111 -26.80 -20.37 -28.06
N LEU A 112 -26.49 -19.36 -28.87
CA LEU A 112 -26.81 -19.38 -30.31
C LEU A 112 -26.02 -20.48 -31.00
N SER A 113 -26.70 -21.41 -31.68
CA SER A 113 -26.11 -22.57 -32.37
C SER A 113 -25.97 -22.45 -33.89
N GLN A 114 -26.77 -21.61 -34.49
CA GLN A 114 -26.76 -21.36 -35.95
C GLN A 114 -27.25 -19.96 -36.28
N ILE A 115 -26.78 -19.44 -37.39
CA ILE A 115 -27.24 -18.18 -38.00
C ILE A 115 -27.80 -18.50 -39.38
N SER A 116 -29.01 -18.05 -39.66
CA SER A 116 -29.70 -18.23 -40.93
C SER A 116 -29.91 -16.89 -41.65
N ASP A 117 -30.29 -16.96 -42.93
CA ASP A 117 -30.59 -15.81 -43.79
C ASP A 117 -31.65 -14.84 -43.21
N LYS A 118 -32.56 -15.36 -42.37
CA LYS A 118 -33.61 -14.54 -41.73
C LYS A 118 -33.13 -13.82 -40.46
N THR A 119 -32.05 -14.28 -39.83
CA THR A 119 -31.67 -13.84 -38.49
C THR A 119 -31.40 -12.32 -38.39
N PHE A 120 -30.70 -11.74 -39.38
CA PHE A 120 -30.36 -10.31 -39.36
C PHE A 120 -30.96 -9.52 -40.55
N ILE A 121 -31.98 -10.07 -41.25
CA ILE A 121 -32.49 -9.48 -42.49
C ILE A 121 -32.96 -8.02 -42.34
N PHE A 122 -33.46 -7.65 -41.19
CA PHE A 122 -33.95 -6.29 -40.90
C PHE A 122 -32.90 -5.40 -40.19
N CYS A 123 -31.75 -5.93 -39.81
CA CYS A 123 -30.73 -5.24 -39.03
C CYS A 123 -29.80 -4.38 -39.93
N ARG A 124 -30.33 -3.53 -40.80
CA ARG A 124 -29.56 -2.82 -41.84
C ARG A 124 -28.64 -1.74 -41.33
N ASN A 125 -28.90 -1.19 -40.13
CA ASN A 125 -28.17 -0.07 -39.55
C ASN A 125 -27.08 -0.52 -38.56
N LEU A 126 -26.89 -1.83 -38.35
CA LEU A 126 -25.83 -2.34 -37.50
C LEU A 126 -24.46 -1.92 -38.02
N THR A 127 -23.68 -1.34 -37.12
CA THR A 127 -22.26 -1.03 -37.32
C THR A 127 -21.37 -2.04 -36.58
N GLU A 128 -21.83 -2.61 -35.49
CA GLU A 128 -21.09 -3.58 -34.69
C GLU A 128 -22.00 -4.72 -34.24
N LEU A 129 -21.51 -5.94 -34.44
CA LEU A 129 -22.21 -7.17 -34.05
C LEU A 129 -21.26 -8.11 -33.34
N TYR A 130 -21.56 -8.38 -32.06
CA TYR A 130 -20.79 -9.27 -31.22
C TYR A 130 -21.53 -10.56 -30.93
N LEU A 131 -20.97 -11.66 -31.44
CA LEU A 131 -21.49 -13.04 -31.33
C LEU A 131 -20.47 -13.97 -30.67
N MET A 132 -19.45 -13.42 -30.02
CA MET A 132 -18.38 -14.17 -29.40
C MET A 132 -18.91 -15.13 -28.32
N SER A 133 -18.25 -16.28 -28.15
CA SER A 133 -18.59 -17.28 -27.13
C SER A 133 -20.06 -17.72 -27.19
N ASN A 134 -20.47 -18.16 -28.37
CA ASN A 134 -21.70 -18.87 -28.63
C ASN A 134 -21.41 -20.32 -29.09
N SER A 135 -22.39 -21.03 -29.54
CA SER A 135 -22.23 -22.40 -30.05
C SER A 135 -22.44 -22.46 -31.59
N ILE A 136 -22.13 -21.36 -32.26
CA ILE A 136 -22.38 -21.24 -33.71
C ILE A 136 -21.42 -22.15 -34.47
N HIS A 137 -21.95 -23.21 -35.08
CA HIS A 137 -21.16 -24.17 -35.87
C HIS A 137 -21.51 -24.12 -37.37
N LYS A 138 -22.58 -23.42 -37.75
CA LYS A 138 -23.00 -23.30 -39.13
C LYS A 138 -23.65 -21.95 -39.43
N ILE A 139 -23.17 -21.31 -40.49
CA ILE A 139 -23.80 -20.15 -41.13
C ILE A 139 -24.54 -20.66 -42.34
N LYS A 140 -25.88 -20.50 -42.38
CA LYS A 140 -26.74 -20.99 -43.45
C LYS A 140 -27.13 -19.87 -44.40
N ASN A 141 -26.97 -20.10 -45.70
CA ASN A 141 -27.31 -19.15 -46.75
C ASN A 141 -26.57 -17.80 -46.61
N ASN A 142 -27.31 -16.69 -46.62
CA ASN A 142 -26.74 -15.34 -46.67
C ASN A 142 -27.22 -14.43 -45.50
N PRO A 143 -26.92 -14.74 -44.21
CA PRO A 143 -27.47 -14.00 -43.10
C PRO A 143 -26.99 -12.54 -43.04
N PHE A 144 -25.85 -12.23 -43.67
CA PHE A 144 -25.27 -10.88 -43.69
C PHE A 144 -25.50 -10.12 -44.99
N ARG A 145 -26.50 -10.53 -45.79
CA ARG A 145 -26.78 -9.92 -47.09
C ARG A 145 -27.09 -8.43 -47.02
N ASN A 146 -27.75 -7.99 -45.98
CA ASN A 146 -28.24 -6.62 -45.84
C ASN A 146 -27.40 -5.74 -44.88
N GLN A 147 -26.25 -6.20 -44.36
CA GLN A 147 -25.44 -5.51 -43.33
C GLN A 147 -24.34 -4.67 -43.95
N LYS A 148 -24.69 -3.80 -44.92
CA LYS A 148 -23.73 -2.92 -45.60
C LYS A 148 -22.99 -1.96 -44.67
N ASN A 149 -23.64 -1.55 -43.59
CA ASN A 149 -23.06 -0.59 -42.60
C ASN A 149 -22.17 -1.23 -41.54
N LEU A 150 -22.07 -2.58 -41.55
CA LEU A 150 -21.31 -3.31 -40.54
C LEU A 150 -19.83 -3.02 -40.68
N ILE A 151 -19.23 -2.51 -39.58
CA ILE A 151 -17.81 -2.15 -39.47
C ILE A 151 -17.04 -3.26 -38.74
N LYS A 152 -17.68 -3.86 -37.73
CA LYS A 152 -17.07 -4.90 -36.88
C LYS A 152 -17.99 -6.09 -36.71
N LEU A 153 -17.47 -7.29 -37.01
CA LEU A 153 -18.14 -8.57 -36.76
C LEU A 153 -17.24 -9.48 -35.92
N ASP A 154 -17.73 -9.84 -34.75
CA ASP A 154 -17.05 -10.78 -33.87
C ASP A 154 -17.80 -12.11 -33.78
N LEU A 155 -17.22 -13.13 -34.37
CA LEU A 155 -17.65 -14.53 -34.33
C LEU A 155 -16.66 -15.42 -33.57
N SER A 156 -15.83 -14.85 -32.76
CA SER A 156 -14.78 -15.56 -32.00
C SER A 156 -15.39 -16.56 -31.01
N HIS A 157 -14.63 -17.58 -30.69
CA HIS A 157 -15.01 -18.59 -29.69
C HIS A 157 -16.36 -19.25 -30.00
N ASN A 158 -16.46 -19.81 -31.23
CA ASN A 158 -17.59 -20.53 -31.75
C ASN A 158 -17.14 -21.90 -32.31
N GLY A 159 -17.95 -22.53 -33.11
CA GLY A 159 -17.70 -23.85 -33.72
C GLY A 159 -17.51 -23.83 -35.23
N LEU A 160 -17.19 -22.67 -35.82
CA LEU A 160 -17.12 -22.52 -37.29
C LEU A 160 -15.92 -23.30 -37.87
N SER A 161 -16.17 -24.05 -38.93
CA SER A 161 -15.14 -24.83 -39.66
C SER A 161 -14.65 -24.15 -40.94
N SER A 162 -15.24 -23.01 -41.33
CA SER A 162 -14.90 -22.24 -42.53
C SER A 162 -15.04 -20.75 -42.27
N THR A 163 -14.27 -19.94 -42.99
CA THR A 163 -14.37 -18.48 -42.96
C THR A 163 -15.54 -17.95 -43.81
N LYS A 164 -16.20 -18.79 -44.58
CA LYS A 164 -17.28 -18.39 -45.48
C LYS A 164 -18.53 -17.95 -44.72
N LEU A 165 -18.90 -16.67 -44.84
CA LEU A 165 -20.05 -16.09 -44.15
C LEU A 165 -21.34 -16.07 -45.01
N GLY A 166 -21.28 -16.64 -46.19
CA GLY A 166 -22.40 -16.74 -47.19
C GLY A 166 -21.90 -16.65 -48.62
N THR A 167 -22.82 -16.75 -49.60
CA THR A 167 -22.51 -16.69 -51.03
C THR A 167 -22.77 -15.30 -51.63
N GLU A 168 -23.73 -14.56 -51.08
CA GLU A 168 -24.14 -13.22 -51.56
C GLU A 168 -24.08 -12.23 -50.40
N VAL A 169 -22.87 -11.99 -49.88
CA VAL A 169 -22.68 -11.10 -48.72
C VAL A 169 -22.15 -9.76 -49.20
N GLN A 170 -22.73 -8.65 -48.67
CA GLN A 170 -22.31 -7.29 -49.00
C GLN A 170 -21.85 -6.61 -47.69
N LEU A 171 -20.57 -6.77 -47.36
CA LEU A 171 -19.96 -6.20 -46.18
C LEU A 171 -18.94 -5.10 -46.55
N GLU A 172 -19.40 -4.12 -47.37
CA GLU A 172 -18.52 -3.09 -47.97
C GLU A 172 -17.76 -2.27 -46.94
N ASN A 173 -18.38 -1.97 -45.79
CA ASN A 173 -17.79 -1.15 -44.72
C ASN A 173 -17.09 -1.98 -43.64
N LEU A 174 -17.06 -3.31 -43.76
CA LEU A 174 -16.44 -4.16 -42.74
C LEU A 174 -14.93 -3.90 -42.67
N ARG A 175 -14.46 -3.52 -41.46
CA ARG A 175 -13.04 -3.24 -41.16
C ARG A 175 -12.42 -4.30 -40.27
N GLU A 176 -13.19 -4.86 -39.32
CA GLU A 176 -12.73 -5.89 -38.41
C GLU A 176 -13.58 -7.16 -38.50
N LEU A 177 -12.93 -8.27 -38.78
CA LEU A 177 -13.53 -9.62 -38.76
C LEU A 177 -12.74 -10.47 -37.74
N LEU A 178 -13.39 -10.88 -36.66
CA LEU A 178 -12.83 -11.70 -35.63
C LEU A 178 -13.41 -13.09 -35.64
N LEU A 179 -12.56 -14.08 -35.92
CA LEU A 179 -12.89 -15.50 -36.03
C LEU A 179 -12.03 -16.39 -35.14
N SER A 180 -11.42 -15.78 -34.08
CA SER A 180 -10.52 -16.53 -33.20
C SER A 180 -11.25 -17.62 -32.42
N LYS A 181 -10.53 -18.65 -32.03
CA LYS A 181 -11.05 -19.81 -31.27
C LYS A 181 -12.27 -20.48 -31.98
N ASN A 182 -12.11 -20.80 -33.24
CA ASN A 182 -13.04 -21.60 -34.05
C ASN A 182 -12.41 -22.95 -34.45
N LYS A 183 -12.96 -23.66 -35.40
CA LYS A 183 -12.49 -24.96 -35.89
C LYS A 183 -12.04 -24.88 -37.36
N ILE A 184 -11.52 -23.73 -37.78
CA ILE A 184 -11.05 -23.49 -39.14
C ILE A 184 -9.72 -24.22 -39.32
N LEU A 185 -9.63 -25.14 -40.28
CA LEU A 185 -8.45 -25.94 -40.56
C LEU A 185 -7.68 -25.49 -41.81
N GLU A 186 -8.34 -24.85 -42.75
CA GLU A 186 -7.76 -24.41 -44.01
C GLU A 186 -8.36 -23.07 -44.43
N LEU A 187 -7.58 -22.30 -45.18
CA LEU A 187 -8.07 -21.10 -45.86
C LEU A 187 -8.02 -21.33 -47.37
N ARG A 188 -9.19 -21.47 -47.99
CA ARG A 188 -9.33 -21.60 -49.44
C ARG A 188 -9.48 -20.24 -50.08
N SER A 189 -9.03 -20.09 -51.32
CA SER A 189 -9.14 -18.81 -52.06
C SER A 189 -10.57 -18.30 -52.15
N GLU A 190 -11.54 -19.19 -52.38
CA GLU A 190 -12.96 -18.85 -52.55
C GLU A 190 -13.66 -18.42 -51.23
N GLU A 191 -13.06 -18.72 -50.07
CA GLU A 191 -13.73 -18.49 -48.79
C GLU A 191 -13.77 -17.03 -48.34
N LEU A 192 -12.82 -16.22 -48.84
CA LEU A 192 -12.71 -14.80 -48.53
C LEU A 192 -13.13 -13.89 -49.70
N ASP A 193 -13.54 -14.44 -50.82
CA ASP A 193 -13.92 -13.67 -52.04
C ASP A 193 -15.08 -12.70 -51.78
N PHE A 194 -15.99 -13.05 -50.87
CA PHE A 194 -17.10 -12.19 -50.48
C PHE A 194 -16.65 -10.88 -49.82
N LEU A 195 -15.39 -10.79 -49.33
CA LEU A 195 -14.78 -9.61 -48.77
C LEU A 195 -14.02 -8.76 -49.76
N GLY A 196 -13.96 -9.14 -51.07
CA GLY A 196 -13.20 -8.45 -52.10
C GLY A 196 -13.53 -6.96 -52.24
N ASN A 197 -14.78 -6.61 -52.03
CA ASN A 197 -15.24 -5.21 -52.04
C ASN A 197 -15.26 -4.57 -50.64
N SER A 198 -14.84 -5.27 -49.60
CA SER A 198 -14.87 -4.76 -48.25
C SER A 198 -13.69 -3.79 -47.96
N SER A 199 -13.83 -3.03 -46.90
CA SER A 199 -12.78 -2.19 -46.35
C SER A 199 -12.00 -2.92 -45.24
N LEU A 200 -11.88 -4.24 -45.30
CA LEU A 200 -11.30 -5.07 -44.23
C LEU A 200 -9.86 -4.69 -43.95
N GLN A 201 -9.60 -4.28 -42.73
CA GLN A 201 -8.30 -3.87 -42.25
C GLN A 201 -7.70 -4.89 -41.29
N LYS A 202 -8.57 -5.58 -40.51
CA LYS A 202 -8.13 -6.52 -39.48
C LYS A 202 -8.87 -7.84 -39.55
N LEU A 203 -8.12 -8.93 -39.64
CA LEU A 203 -8.58 -10.29 -39.59
C LEU A 203 -7.92 -11.03 -38.45
N ASP A 204 -8.71 -11.56 -37.51
CA ASP A 204 -8.23 -12.41 -36.43
C ASP A 204 -8.71 -13.86 -36.61
N LEU A 205 -7.75 -14.74 -36.84
CA LEU A 205 -7.93 -16.18 -36.97
C LEU A 205 -7.21 -16.97 -35.88
N SER A 206 -6.85 -16.32 -34.77
CA SER A 206 -6.13 -16.93 -33.68
C SER A 206 -6.83 -18.17 -33.11
N SER A 207 -6.05 -19.09 -32.61
CA SER A 207 -6.57 -20.34 -32.00
C SER A 207 -7.50 -21.15 -32.91
N ASN A 208 -7.21 -21.14 -34.20
CA ASN A 208 -7.69 -22.10 -35.16
C ASN A 208 -6.53 -23.04 -35.48
N ALA A 209 -6.78 -24.33 -35.62
CA ALA A 209 -5.73 -25.31 -35.93
C ALA A 209 -5.49 -25.39 -37.45
N LEU A 210 -4.93 -24.31 -38.00
CA LEU A 210 -4.72 -24.19 -39.46
C LEU A 210 -3.70 -25.21 -39.95
N LYS A 211 -4.05 -25.90 -41.05
CA LYS A 211 -3.18 -26.92 -41.66
C LYS A 211 -2.78 -26.54 -43.09
N GLU A 212 -3.51 -25.61 -43.72
CA GLU A 212 -3.26 -25.28 -45.11
C GLU A 212 -3.72 -23.86 -45.49
N PHE A 213 -2.95 -23.21 -46.36
CA PHE A 213 -3.28 -21.98 -47.05
C PHE A 213 -3.32 -22.28 -48.56
N SER A 214 -4.47 -22.16 -49.20
CA SER A 214 -4.55 -22.31 -50.62
C SER A 214 -3.93 -21.13 -51.36
N PRO A 215 -3.35 -21.35 -52.56
CA PRO A 215 -2.77 -20.24 -53.32
C PRO A 215 -3.78 -19.13 -53.58
N GLY A 216 -3.34 -17.88 -53.31
CA GLY A 216 -4.16 -16.69 -53.46
C GLY A 216 -5.25 -16.47 -52.42
N CYS A 217 -5.25 -17.18 -51.28
CA CYS A 217 -6.31 -17.09 -50.28
C CYS A 217 -6.49 -15.68 -49.67
N PHE A 218 -5.46 -14.81 -49.71
CA PHE A 218 -5.57 -13.42 -49.28
C PHE A 218 -5.73 -12.41 -50.44
N HIS A 219 -5.80 -12.88 -51.68
CA HIS A 219 -5.85 -12.01 -52.86
C HIS A 219 -7.06 -11.05 -52.84
N ALA A 220 -8.23 -11.59 -52.51
CA ALA A 220 -9.47 -10.81 -52.43
C ALA A 220 -9.43 -9.70 -51.38
N ILE A 221 -8.67 -9.88 -50.32
CA ILE A 221 -8.55 -8.92 -49.20
C ILE A 221 -7.20 -8.19 -49.19
N GLY A 222 -6.66 -7.83 -50.35
CA GLY A 222 -5.36 -7.17 -50.49
C GLY A 222 -5.18 -5.86 -49.71
N LYS A 223 -6.27 -5.23 -49.23
CA LYS A 223 -6.24 -4.05 -48.33
C LYS A 223 -6.03 -4.39 -46.86
N LEU A 224 -5.94 -5.66 -46.51
CA LEU A 224 -5.73 -6.11 -45.14
C LEU A 224 -4.44 -5.51 -44.56
N SER A 225 -4.56 -4.81 -43.45
CA SER A 225 -3.42 -4.19 -42.77
C SER A 225 -2.97 -4.98 -41.54
N ALA A 226 -3.86 -5.75 -40.90
CA ALA A 226 -3.54 -6.52 -39.70
C ALA A 226 -4.08 -7.95 -39.78
N LEU A 227 -3.20 -8.94 -39.67
CA LEU A 227 -3.54 -10.37 -39.63
C LEU A 227 -3.02 -10.95 -38.30
N ILE A 228 -3.92 -11.57 -37.54
CA ILE A 228 -3.61 -12.18 -36.22
C ILE A 228 -3.85 -13.69 -36.33
N LEU A 229 -2.81 -14.48 -36.13
CA LEU A 229 -2.75 -15.93 -36.21
C LEU A 229 -2.12 -16.55 -34.96
N ASN A 230 -2.42 -16.01 -33.80
CA ASN A 230 -1.88 -16.51 -32.57
C ASN A 230 -2.42 -17.89 -32.22
N ASN A 231 -1.58 -18.78 -31.73
CA ASN A 231 -1.99 -20.13 -31.35
C ASN A 231 -2.72 -20.90 -32.52
N ALA A 232 -2.27 -20.67 -33.72
CA ALA A 232 -2.86 -21.29 -34.92
C ALA A 232 -2.17 -22.59 -35.36
N GLN A 233 -1.23 -23.11 -34.53
CA GLN A 233 -0.43 -24.32 -34.76
C GLN A 233 0.46 -24.25 -36.03
N LEU A 234 0.89 -23.05 -36.39
CA LEU A 234 1.75 -22.84 -37.55
C LEU A 234 3.18 -23.34 -37.25
N ASP A 235 3.64 -24.25 -38.06
CA ASP A 235 5.03 -24.66 -38.11
C ASP A 235 5.86 -23.78 -39.06
N HIS A 236 7.13 -24.11 -39.24
CA HIS A 236 8.01 -23.40 -40.15
C HIS A 236 7.51 -23.38 -41.61
N HIS A 237 7.03 -24.54 -42.13
CA HIS A 237 6.59 -24.69 -43.49
C HIS A 237 5.29 -23.87 -43.77
N LEU A 238 4.33 -23.95 -42.85
CA LEU A 238 3.08 -23.20 -42.98
C LEU A 238 3.32 -21.70 -42.87
N THR A 239 4.28 -21.28 -42.01
CA THR A 239 4.65 -19.86 -41.89
C THR A 239 5.31 -19.31 -43.14
N GLU A 240 6.18 -20.08 -43.76
CA GLU A 240 6.82 -19.69 -45.05
C GLU A 240 5.75 -19.58 -46.12
N LYS A 241 4.83 -20.57 -46.26
CA LYS A 241 3.72 -20.54 -47.17
C LYS A 241 2.81 -19.34 -46.95
N LEU A 242 2.45 -19.05 -45.69
CA LEU A 242 1.69 -17.86 -45.31
C LEU A 242 2.35 -16.58 -45.82
N CYS A 243 3.67 -16.43 -45.60
CA CYS A 243 4.40 -15.25 -46.02
C CYS A 243 4.37 -15.05 -47.54
N TRP A 244 4.40 -16.14 -48.33
CA TRP A 244 4.24 -16.07 -49.77
C TRP A 244 2.81 -15.71 -50.20
N GLU A 245 1.80 -16.22 -49.50
CA GLU A 245 0.38 -15.87 -49.79
C GLU A 245 0.07 -14.40 -49.44
N LEU A 246 0.81 -13.81 -48.49
CA LEU A 246 0.69 -12.38 -48.15
C LEU A 246 1.47 -11.46 -49.10
N SER A 247 2.22 -12.01 -50.05
CA SER A 247 3.05 -11.21 -50.98
C SER A 247 2.19 -10.24 -51.79
N GLY A 248 2.56 -8.97 -51.79
CA GLY A 248 1.84 -7.93 -52.55
C GLY A 248 0.56 -7.41 -51.86
N THR A 249 0.24 -7.91 -50.67
CA THR A 249 -0.86 -7.34 -49.85
C THR A 249 -0.39 -6.07 -49.12
N SER A 250 -1.35 -5.30 -48.58
CA SER A 250 -1.09 -4.08 -47.79
C SER A 250 -0.78 -4.37 -46.32
N ILE A 251 -0.35 -5.58 -45.98
CA ILE A 251 -0.14 -6.01 -44.59
C ILE A 251 0.93 -5.15 -43.90
N GLN A 252 0.58 -4.64 -42.74
CA GLN A 252 1.47 -3.84 -41.88
C GLN A 252 1.73 -4.53 -40.54
N ASN A 253 0.74 -5.26 -40.02
CA ASN A 253 0.79 -5.92 -38.71
C ASN A 253 0.54 -7.42 -38.88
N LEU A 254 1.51 -8.23 -38.49
CA LEU A 254 1.41 -9.69 -38.50
C LEU A 254 1.70 -10.25 -37.12
N SER A 255 0.75 -10.96 -36.51
CA SER A 255 0.95 -11.64 -35.23
C SER A 255 0.90 -13.15 -35.42
N LEU A 256 2.01 -13.80 -35.06
CA LEU A 256 2.23 -15.25 -35.11
C LEU A 256 2.62 -15.78 -33.70
N ALA A 257 2.11 -15.16 -32.68
CA ALA A 257 2.45 -15.54 -31.30
C ALA A 257 1.88 -16.93 -30.93
N ASN A 258 2.60 -17.60 -30.04
CA ASN A 258 2.18 -18.90 -29.51
C ASN A 258 1.90 -19.98 -30.61
N ASN A 259 2.81 -20.06 -31.55
CA ASN A 259 2.79 -21.09 -32.60
C ASN A 259 3.90 -22.14 -32.39
N GLN A 260 4.19 -22.96 -33.35
CA GLN A 260 5.15 -24.06 -33.26
C GLN A 260 6.49 -23.76 -33.98
N LEU A 261 6.86 -22.49 -34.02
CA LEU A 261 8.09 -22.06 -34.66
C LEU A 261 9.33 -22.42 -33.81
N LEU A 262 10.24 -23.21 -34.37
CA LEU A 262 11.47 -23.65 -33.69
C LEU A 262 12.69 -22.83 -34.11
N ALA A 263 12.71 -22.29 -35.32
CA ALA A 263 13.77 -21.43 -35.86
C ALA A 263 13.23 -20.53 -36.98
N THR A 264 13.89 -19.41 -37.22
CA THR A 264 13.71 -18.64 -38.45
C THR A 264 14.86 -18.94 -39.40
N ARG A 265 14.57 -19.12 -40.67
CA ARG A 265 15.55 -19.33 -41.75
C ARG A 265 15.61 -18.08 -42.62
N ASP A 266 16.64 -18.00 -43.47
CA ASP A 266 16.79 -16.94 -44.45
C ASP A 266 15.63 -16.79 -45.43
N THR A 267 14.89 -17.89 -45.72
CA THR A 267 13.70 -17.90 -46.57
C THR A 267 12.38 -17.63 -45.87
N THR A 268 12.31 -17.77 -44.55
CA THR A 268 11.05 -17.75 -43.75
C THR A 268 10.16 -16.56 -44.09
N PHE A 269 10.72 -15.37 -44.20
CA PHE A 269 9.97 -14.13 -44.45
C PHE A 269 10.15 -13.58 -45.89
N SER A 270 10.76 -14.36 -46.79
CA SER A 270 11.08 -13.92 -48.17
C SER A 270 9.85 -13.46 -48.96
N GLY A 271 8.69 -14.11 -48.77
CA GLY A 271 7.42 -13.70 -49.36
C GLY A 271 6.95 -12.30 -48.96
N LEU A 272 7.36 -11.80 -47.80
CA LEU A 272 6.95 -10.47 -47.31
C LEU A 272 7.79 -9.30 -47.86
N LYS A 273 8.78 -9.56 -48.72
CA LYS A 273 9.65 -8.53 -49.32
C LYS A 273 8.90 -7.36 -49.98
N LYS A 274 7.74 -7.65 -50.58
CA LYS A 274 6.92 -6.66 -51.31
C LYS A 274 5.83 -6.04 -50.41
N THR A 275 5.84 -6.30 -49.12
CA THR A 275 4.86 -5.74 -48.16
C THR A 275 5.43 -4.57 -47.39
N ASN A 276 4.57 -3.77 -46.79
CA ASN A 276 4.97 -2.70 -45.86
C ASN A 276 4.84 -3.14 -44.41
N LEU A 277 5.30 -4.35 -44.09
CA LEU A 277 5.21 -4.88 -42.73
C LEU A 277 6.01 -4.00 -41.75
N THR A 278 5.29 -3.45 -40.77
CA THR A 278 5.88 -2.57 -39.74
C THR A 278 5.90 -3.21 -38.37
N TRP A 279 5.04 -4.19 -38.13
CA TRP A 279 4.89 -4.85 -36.84
C TRP A 279 4.81 -6.37 -37.02
N LEU A 280 5.71 -7.09 -36.32
CA LEU A 280 5.78 -8.55 -36.31
C LEU A 280 5.88 -9.07 -34.90
N ASP A 281 4.96 -9.97 -34.54
CA ASP A 281 4.94 -10.63 -33.25
C ASP A 281 5.22 -12.14 -33.43
N LEU A 282 6.32 -12.59 -32.84
CA LEU A 282 6.75 -13.97 -32.81
C LEU A 282 6.89 -14.46 -31.35
N SER A 283 6.22 -13.79 -30.43
CA SER A 283 6.27 -14.13 -29.02
C SER A 283 5.65 -15.50 -28.70
N TYR A 284 6.01 -16.05 -27.55
CA TYR A 284 5.49 -17.33 -27.08
C TYR A 284 5.66 -18.50 -28.05
N ASN A 285 6.67 -18.45 -28.93
CA ASN A 285 7.05 -19.58 -29.77
C ASN A 285 8.12 -20.44 -29.07
N SER A 286 8.71 -21.36 -29.77
CA SER A 286 9.80 -22.20 -29.23
C SER A 286 11.09 -21.96 -30.02
N LEU A 287 11.29 -20.72 -30.48
CA LEU A 287 12.44 -20.35 -31.31
C LEU A 287 13.75 -20.62 -30.57
N ARG A 288 14.58 -21.50 -31.10
CA ARG A 288 15.91 -21.84 -30.57
C ARG A 288 17.03 -21.09 -31.29
N ASP A 289 16.78 -20.78 -32.56
CA ASP A 289 17.73 -20.10 -33.41
C ASP A 289 17.05 -19.01 -34.26
N ILE A 290 17.75 -17.89 -34.37
CA ILE A 290 17.43 -16.83 -35.33
C ILE A 290 18.48 -16.94 -36.44
N GLY A 291 18.09 -17.49 -37.57
CA GLY A 291 18.97 -17.67 -38.72
C GLY A 291 19.55 -16.36 -39.21
N ASN A 292 20.76 -16.44 -39.67
CA ASN A 292 21.41 -15.27 -40.30
C ASN A 292 20.55 -14.77 -41.45
N ASP A 293 20.42 -13.46 -41.57
CA ASP A 293 19.69 -12.77 -42.64
C ASP A 293 18.18 -13.07 -42.73
N SER A 294 17.60 -13.80 -41.77
CA SER A 294 16.18 -14.18 -41.80
C SER A 294 15.22 -12.98 -41.86
N PHE A 295 15.62 -11.84 -41.29
CA PHE A 295 14.82 -10.61 -41.32
C PHE A 295 15.23 -9.63 -42.46
N SER A 296 16.18 -9.99 -43.33
CA SER A 296 16.62 -9.13 -44.45
C SER A 296 15.49 -8.71 -45.41
N TRP A 297 14.41 -9.45 -45.39
CA TRP A 297 13.24 -9.24 -46.24
C TRP A 297 12.25 -8.21 -45.69
N LEU A 298 12.50 -7.68 -44.45
CA LEU A 298 11.58 -6.81 -43.70
C LEU A 298 12.14 -5.40 -43.47
N PRO A 299 12.53 -4.66 -44.51
CA PRO A 299 13.22 -3.37 -44.36
C PRO A 299 12.37 -2.28 -43.66
N HIS A 300 11.03 -2.42 -43.70
CA HIS A 300 10.12 -1.45 -43.12
C HIS A 300 9.72 -1.78 -41.67
N LEU A 301 10.20 -2.90 -41.12
CA LEU A 301 9.82 -3.34 -39.77
C LEU A 301 10.25 -2.34 -38.72
N ARG A 302 9.29 -1.92 -37.87
CA ARG A 302 9.52 -0.98 -36.78
C ARG A 302 9.36 -1.62 -35.40
N HIS A 303 8.59 -2.68 -35.32
CA HIS A 303 8.28 -3.39 -34.07
C HIS A 303 8.45 -4.89 -34.28
N LEU A 304 9.30 -5.49 -33.41
CA LEU A 304 9.53 -6.93 -33.38
C LEU A 304 9.43 -7.44 -31.96
N SER A 305 8.52 -8.39 -31.73
CA SER A 305 8.43 -9.09 -30.46
C SER A 305 8.91 -10.54 -30.63
N LEU A 306 9.84 -10.94 -29.79
CA LEU A 306 10.43 -12.28 -29.70
C LEU A 306 10.36 -12.81 -28.28
N ASP A 307 9.57 -12.19 -27.42
CA ASP A 307 9.48 -12.55 -26.00
C ASP A 307 8.94 -13.97 -25.80
N TYR A 308 9.29 -14.57 -24.67
CA TYR A 308 8.89 -15.94 -24.30
C TYR A 308 9.26 -16.99 -25.37
N ASN A 309 10.51 -17.00 -25.78
CA ASN A 309 11.08 -18.00 -26.69
C ASN A 309 12.17 -18.84 -26.01
N ASN A 310 12.97 -19.57 -26.75
CA ASN A 310 14.04 -20.44 -26.27
C ASN A 310 15.34 -20.21 -27.05
N ILE A 311 15.66 -18.98 -27.43
CA ILE A 311 16.82 -18.60 -28.22
C ILE A 311 18.10 -19.02 -27.50
N GLN A 312 18.98 -19.72 -28.22
CA GLN A 312 20.26 -20.18 -27.68
C GLN A 312 21.40 -19.17 -27.90
N SER A 313 21.40 -18.51 -29.06
CA SER A 313 22.41 -17.50 -29.37
C SER A 313 21.88 -16.42 -30.30
N LEU A 314 22.48 -15.21 -30.18
CA LEU A 314 22.39 -14.15 -31.18
C LEU A 314 23.72 -13.94 -31.83
N SER A 315 23.76 -14.01 -33.17
CA SER A 315 24.91 -13.74 -34.02
C SER A 315 24.94 -12.28 -34.51
N PRO A 316 26.05 -11.78 -35.03
CA PRO A 316 26.13 -10.44 -35.66
C PRO A 316 25.17 -10.23 -36.83
N ARG A 317 24.62 -11.31 -37.41
CA ARG A 317 23.67 -11.24 -38.55
C ARG A 317 22.24 -11.60 -38.19
N SER A 318 21.92 -11.91 -36.94
CA SER A 318 20.56 -12.28 -36.51
C SER A 318 19.53 -11.19 -36.83
N PHE A 319 19.91 -9.92 -36.78
CA PHE A 319 19.00 -8.79 -37.06
C PHE A 319 19.40 -8.01 -38.33
N TYR A 320 20.13 -8.65 -39.23
CA TYR A 320 20.49 -8.02 -40.50
C TYR A 320 19.24 -7.64 -41.30
N GLY A 321 19.24 -6.42 -41.86
CA GLY A 321 18.12 -5.88 -42.64
C GLY A 321 17.15 -5.02 -41.85
N LEU A 322 17.15 -5.07 -40.52
CA LEU A 322 16.19 -4.35 -39.68
C LEU A 322 16.63 -2.90 -39.33
N SER A 323 17.09 -2.16 -40.30
CA SER A 323 17.65 -0.79 -40.11
C SER A 323 16.62 0.23 -39.58
N ASN A 324 15.31 -0.01 -39.80
CA ASN A 324 14.22 0.85 -39.37
C ASN A 324 13.54 0.39 -38.09
N LEU A 325 14.02 -0.69 -37.46
CA LEU A 325 13.44 -1.22 -36.23
C LEU A 325 13.58 -0.21 -35.10
N ARG A 326 12.44 0.10 -34.42
CA ARG A 326 12.39 1.03 -33.27
C ARG A 326 12.14 0.34 -31.94
N TYR A 327 11.40 -0.75 -31.97
CA TYR A 327 11.02 -1.51 -30.78
C TYR A 327 11.41 -2.97 -30.95
N LEU A 328 12.22 -3.48 -30.01
CA LEU A 328 12.60 -4.90 -29.93
C LEU A 328 12.31 -5.43 -28.52
N ASN A 329 11.45 -6.44 -28.43
CA ASN A 329 11.16 -7.13 -27.20
C ASN A 329 11.79 -8.53 -27.20
N LEU A 330 12.75 -8.73 -26.30
CA LEU A 330 13.45 -9.99 -26.04
C LEU A 330 13.21 -10.46 -24.59
N LYS A 331 12.13 -10.02 -23.96
CA LYS A 331 11.82 -10.43 -22.59
C LYS A 331 11.64 -11.94 -22.54
N ARG A 332 12.40 -12.61 -21.67
CA ARG A 332 12.33 -14.06 -21.50
C ARG A 332 12.46 -14.83 -22.83
N ALA A 333 13.25 -14.27 -23.75
CA ALA A 333 13.44 -14.80 -25.08
C ALA A 333 14.48 -15.92 -25.15
N PHE A 334 15.41 -15.97 -24.17
CA PHE A 334 16.50 -16.93 -24.18
C PHE A 334 16.18 -18.19 -23.38
N THR A 335 16.85 -19.28 -23.73
CA THR A 335 16.71 -20.59 -23.08
C THR A 335 16.96 -20.49 -21.58
N LYS A 336 16.06 -21.03 -20.76
CA LYS A 336 16.36 -21.25 -19.33
C LYS A 336 17.37 -22.41 -19.23
N GLN A 337 18.39 -22.23 -18.40
CA GLN A 337 19.36 -23.25 -18.11
C GLN A 337 18.67 -24.52 -17.58
N SER A 338 18.72 -25.61 -18.37
CA SER A 338 18.36 -26.93 -17.87
C SER A 338 19.61 -27.54 -17.23
N ILE A 339 19.46 -28.22 -16.11
CA ILE A 339 20.54 -28.91 -15.38
C ILE A 339 21.33 -29.90 -16.31
N SER A 340 20.75 -30.27 -17.43
CA SER A 340 21.32 -31.24 -18.39
C SER A 340 22.02 -30.59 -19.62
N LEU A 341 21.94 -29.28 -19.84
CA LEU A 341 22.58 -28.59 -20.97
C LEU A 341 23.71 -27.67 -20.48
N ALA A 342 24.93 -28.02 -20.82
CA ALA A 342 26.13 -27.31 -20.38
C ALA A 342 26.35 -25.93 -21.03
N SER A 343 25.46 -25.40 -21.85
CA SER A 343 25.63 -24.13 -22.55
C SER A 343 24.65 -23.05 -22.08
N HIS A 344 25.20 -21.97 -21.55
CA HIS A 344 24.43 -20.74 -21.31
C HIS A 344 24.07 -20.08 -22.64
N PRO A 345 22.93 -19.34 -22.69
CA PRO A 345 22.59 -18.53 -23.85
C PRO A 345 23.69 -17.49 -24.09
N LYS A 346 24.00 -17.24 -25.36
CA LYS A 346 25.11 -16.38 -25.75
C LYS A 346 24.65 -15.24 -26.63
N ILE A 347 25.13 -14.04 -26.36
CA ILE A 347 25.03 -12.91 -27.26
C ILE A 347 26.44 -12.59 -27.75
N ASP A 348 26.66 -12.71 -29.04
CA ASP A 348 27.95 -12.36 -29.66
C ASP A 348 28.13 -10.85 -29.72
N ASP A 349 29.39 -10.41 -29.79
CA ASP A 349 29.71 -9.03 -30.09
C ASP A 349 29.10 -8.58 -31.42
N PHE A 350 28.66 -7.34 -31.50
CA PHE A 350 28.00 -6.74 -32.66
C PHE A 350 26.65 -7.35 -33.05
N SER A 351 26.00 -8.13 -32.17
CA SER A 351 24.68 -8.74 -32.47
C SER A 351 23.57 -7.71 -32.76
N PHE A 352 23.71 -6.51 -32.25
CA PHE A 352 22.72 -5.42 -32.46
C PHE A 352 23.23 -4.34 -33.47
N GLN A 353 24.33 -4.54 -34.15
CA GLN A 353 24.99 -3.51 -34.99
C GLN A 353 24.10 -2.92 -36.11
N TRP A 354 23.10 -3.67 -36.55
CA TRP A 354 22.23 -3.27 -37.65
C TRP A 354 21.04 -2.43 -37.19
N LEU A 355 20.77 -2.38 -35.88
CA LEU A 355 19.58 -1.76 -35.30
C LEU A 355 19.77 -0.27 -35.01
N LYS A 356 20.21 0.50 -36.01
CA LYS A 356 20.59 1.91 -35.86
C LYS A 356 19.42 2.82 -35.40
N CYS A 357 18.18 2.49 -35.74
CA CYS A 357 16.99 3.24 -35.38
C CYS A 357 16.30 2.74 -34.11
N LEU A 358 16.87 1.73 -33.43
CA LEU A 358 16.23 1.14 -32.25
C LEU A 358 16.14 2.13 -31.12
N GLU A 359 14.93 2.40 -30.65
CA GLU A 359 14.64 3.32 -29.56
C GLU A 359 14.36 2.58 -28.25
N TYR A 360 13.77 1.39 -28.32
CA TYR A 360 13.34 0.58 -27.18
C TYR A 360 13.87 -0.85 -27.29
N LEU A 361 14.61 -1.29 -26.26
CA LEU A 361 15.08 -2.68 -26.12
C LEU A 361 14.72 -3.20 -24.74
N ASN A 362 13.92 -4.27 -24.73
CA ASN A 362 13.61 -5.01 -23.51
C ASN A 362 14.26 -6.40 -23.56
N MET A 363 15.08 -6.72 -22.57
CA MET A 363 15.74 -8.02 -22.42
C MET A 363 15.48 -8.62 -21.02
N ASP A 364 14.41 -8.28 -20.38
CA ASP A 364 14.09 -8.72 -19.01
C ASP A 364 13.92 -10.25 -18.90
N ASP A 365 14.19 -10.75 -17.69
CA ASP A 365 13.97 -12.17 -17.29
C ASP A 365 14.68 -13.19 -18.18
N ASN A 366 15.91 -12.87 -18.60
CA ASN A 366 16.78 -13.77 -19.33
C ASN A 366 17.87 -14.34 -18.37
N ASN A 367 18.57 -15.35 -18.80
CA ASN A 367 19.63 -16.00 -18.01
C ASN A 367 20.98 -15.91 -18.72
N ILE A 368 21.38 -14.71 -19.07
CA ILE A 368 22.64 -14.44 -19.79
C ILE A 368 23.75 -14.31 -18.74
N PRO A 369 24.92 -14.94 -18.90
CA PRO A 369 25.99 -14.85 -17.91
C PRO A 369 26.50 -13.42 -17.73
N SER A 370 26.85 -12.75 -18.83
CA SER A 370 27.31 -11.35 -18.86
C SER A 370 27.24 -10.82 -20.29
N THR A 371 27.40 -9.51 -20.46
CA THR A 371 27.63 -8.89 -21.76
C THR A 371 29.12 -8.65 -21.98
N LYS A 372 29.52 -8.60 -23.23
CA LYS A 372 30.84 -8.12 -23.63
C LYS A 372 30.81 -6.63 -23.94
N SER A 373 31.96 -5.99 -24.01
CA SER A 373 32.08 -4.55 -24.27
C SER A 373 31.47 -4.09 -25.60
N ASN A 374 31.42 -4.96 -26.63
CA ASN A 374 30.84 -4.64 -27.94
C ASN A 374 29.41 -5.15 -28.16
N THR A 375 28.76 -5.72 -27.14
CA THR A 375 27.42 -6.34 -27.29
C THR A 375 26.36 -5.36 -27.82
N PHE A 376 26.32 -4.13 -27.31
CA PHE A 376 25.30 -3.12 -27.69
C PHE A 376 25.80 -2.16 -28.79
N THR A 377 26.89 -2.46 -29.45
CA THR A 377 27.41 -1.62 -30.54
C THR A 377 26.40 -1.50 -31.67
N GLY A 378 26.18 -0.27 -32.16
CA GLY A 378 25.23 0.05 -33.22
C GLY A 378 23.90 0.63 -32.73
N LEU A 379 23.58 0.59 -31.44
CA LEU A 379 22.33 1.12 -30.87
C LEU A 379 22.40 2.63 -30.67
N VAL A 380 22.66 3.37 -31.75
CA VAL A 380 22.91 4.83 -31.71
C VAL A 380 21.63 5.68 -31.46
N SER A 381 20.47 5.11 -31.54
CA SER A 381 19.20 5.79 -31.30
C SER A 381 18.45 5.31 -30.02
N LEU A 382 19.09 4.43 -29.24
CA LEU A 382 18.45 3.78 -28.11
C LEU A 382 18.15 4.78 -26.99
N LYS A 383 16.87 4.82 -26.58
CA LYS A 383 16.35 5.68 -25.51
C LYS A 383 15.99 4.90 -24.26
N TYR A 384 15.52 3.67 -24.41
CA TYR A 384 15.07 2.80 -23.32
C TYR A 384 15.76 1.45 -23.40
N LEU A 385 16.44 1.05 -22.33
CA LEU A 385 17.05 -0.27 -22.17
C LEU A 385 16.61 -0.89 -20.86
N SER A 386 15.92 -2.03 -20.95
CA SER A 386 15.57 -2.83 -19.78
C SER A 386 16.33 -4.15 -19.79
N LEU A 387 17.03 -4.39 -18.70
CA LEU A 387 17.86 -5.56 -18.44
C LEU A 387 17.50 -6.18 -17.09
N SER A 388 16.26 -6.05 -16.63
CA SER A 388 15.80 -6.55 -15.33
C SER A 388 15.89 -8.08 -15.28
N LYS A 389 16.55 -8.61 -14.26
CA LYS A 389 16.72 -10.07 -14.10
C LYS A 389 17.31 -10.74 -15.36
N THR A 390 18.24 -10.07 -15.99
CA THR A 390 18.84 -10.53 -17.26
C THR A 390 20.10 -11.33 -17.03
N PHE A 391 20.94 -10.90 -16.07
CA PHE A 391 22.26 -11.47 -15.88
C PHE A 391 22.30 -12.46 -14.70
N THR A 392 23.10 -13.53 -14.87
CA THR A 392 23.32 -14.53 -13.81
C THR A 392 24.64 -14.35 -13.07
N SER A 393 25.61 -13.63 -13.64
CA SER A 393 26.95 -13.47 -13.07
C SER A 393 27.51 -12.03 -13.11
N LEU A 394 26.66 -11.04 -13.38
CA LEU A 394 27.07 -9.64 -13.40
C LEU A 394 27.12 -9.07 -11.96
N GLN A 395 28.18 -9.41 -11.21
CA GLN A 395 28.32 -8.97 -9.83
C GLN A 395 28.83 -7.53 -9.71
N THR A 396 29.70 -7.09 -10.61
CA THR A 396 30.28 -5.75 -10.56
C THR A 396 30.07 -5.01 -11.88
N LEU A 397 29.51 -3.82 -11.79
CA LEU A 397 29.44 -2.89 -12.91
C LEU A 397 30.73 -2.08 -13.00
N THR A 398 31.33 -2.03 -14.19
CA THR A 398 32.56 -1.29 -14.46
C THR A 398 32.34 -0.24 -15.54
N ASN A 399 33.29 0.64 -15.75
CA ASN A 399 33.27 1.64 -16.82
C ASN A 399 33.25 1.04 -18.24
N GLU A 400 33.60 -0.23 -18.41
CA GLU A 400 33.53 -0.93 -19.69
C GLU A 400 32.12 -1.52 -19.97
N THR A 401 31.29 -1.69 -18.95
CA THR A 401 29.98 -2.38 -19.07
C THR A 401 29.10 -1.72 -20.12
N PHE A 402 29.09 -0.40 -20.19
CA PHE A 402 28.19 0.36 -21.07
C PHE A 402 28.95 1.19 -22.14
N VAL A 403 30.22 0.94 -22.38
CA VAL A 403 31.05 1.69 -23.36
C VAL A 403 30.44 1.67 -24.76
N SER A 404 29.83 0.57 -25.17
CA SER A 404 29.17 0.44 -26.49
C SER A 404 27.93 1.32 -26.66
N LEU A 405 27.40 1.89 -25.59
CA LEU A 405 26.25 2.81 -25.59
C LEU A 405 26.67 4.29 -25.53
N ALA A 406 27.96 4.60 -25.64
CA ALA A 406 28.48 5.96 -25.50
C ALA A 406 27.85 6.99 -26.48
N HIS A 407 27.39 6.52 -27.63
CA HIS A 407 26.77 7.38 -28.65
C HIS A 407 25.23 7.29 -28.66
N SER A 408 24.61 6.53 -27.72
CA SER A 408 23.17 6.41 -27.65
C SER A 408 22.56 7.54 -26.82
N PRO A 409 21.37 8.06 -27.20
CA PRO A 409 20.63 9.01 -26.41
C PRO A 409 19.83 8.27 -25.29
N LEU A 410 20.48 7.32 -24.61
CA LEU A 410 19.82 6.49 -23.60
C LEU A 410 19.29 7.35 -22.45
N SER A 411 17.97 7.33 -22.27
CA SER A 411 17.31 8.10 -21.23
C SER A 411 16.88 7.24 -20.04
N THR A 412 16.62 5.95 -20.24
CA THR A 412 16.16 5.04 -19.19
C THR A 412 16.95 3.73 -19.23
N LEU A 413 17.55 3.37 -18.11
CA LEU A 413 18.27 2.12 -17.90
C LEU A 413 17.71 1.38 -16.68
N ASN A 414 17.14 0.22 -16.90
CA ASN A 414 16.65 -0.67 -15.85
C ASN A 414 17.59 -1.87 -15.66
N LEU A 415 18.18 -1.99 -14.48
CA LEU A 415 19.11 -3.05 -14.08
C LEU A 415 18.61 -3.81 -12.85
N THR A 416 17.32 -3.79 -12.58
CA THR A 416 16.76 -4.44 -11.37
C THR A 416 16.99 -5.96 -11.37
N LYS A 417 17.14 -6.55 -10.19
CA LYS A 417 17.20 -8.03 -9.98
C LYS A 417 18.34 -8.74 -10.75
N ASN A 418 19.54 -8.15 -10.80
CA ASN A 418 20.69 -8.74 -11.52
C ASN A 418 21.79 -9.26 -10.61
N HIS A 419 21.57 -9.35 -9.30
CA HIS A 419 22.58 -9.74 -8.32
C HIS A 419 23.84 -8.85 -8.32
N ILE A 420 23.67 -7.59 -8.72
CA ILE A 420 24.77 -6.60 -8.72
C ILE A 420 25.15 -6.32 -7.28
N SER A 421 26.42 -6.56 -6.94
CA SER A 421 26.96 -6.34 -5.59
C SER A 421 27.78 -5.05 -5.50
N LYS A 422 28.33 -4.57 -6.63
CA LYS A 422 29.21 -3.40 -6.64
C LYS A 422 29.08 -2.57 -7.91
N ILE A 423 29.17 -1.25 -7.74
CA ILE A 423 29.26 -0.25 -8.81
C ILE A 423 30.63 0.40 -8.72
N ALA A 424 31.47 0.23 -9.75
CA ALA A 424 32.78 0.88 -9.79
C ALA A 424 32.67 2.36 -10.17
N SER A 425 33.72 3.10 -9.85
CA SER A 425 33.84 4.52 -10.26
C SER A 425 33.72 4.68 -11.77
N GLY A 426 32.95 5.68 -12.23
CA GLY A 426 32.75 5.99 -13.62
C GLY A 426 32.00 4.97 -14.47
N THR A 427 31.30 4.03 -13.86
CA THR A 427 30.49 3.01 -14.56
C THR A 427 29.57 3.61 -15.62
N PHE A 428 28.94 4.72 -15.30
CA PHE A 428 27.94 5.36 -16.16
C PHE A 428 28.47 6.56 -16.92
N SER A 429 29.80 6.74 -17.00
CA SER A 429 30.40 7.93 -17.63
C SER A 429 30.05 8.12 -19.11
N TRP A 430 29.66 7.05 -19.77
CA TRP A 430 29.25 7.07 -21.18
C TRP A 430 27.78 7.45 -21.40
N LEU A 431 26.98 7.50 -20.34
CA LEU A 431 25.51 7.64 -20.42
C LEU A 431 25.07 9.07 -20.06
N GLY A 432 25.65 10.09 -20.67
CA GLY A 432 25.41 11.49 -20.33
C GLY A 432 23.97 11.99 -20.53
N GLN A 433 23.14 11.27 -21.29
CA GLN A 433 21.74 11.61 -21.53
C GLN A 433 20.78 10.84 -20.61
N LEU A 434 21.30 9.99 -19.72
CA LEU A 434 20.47 9.16 -18.85
C LEU A 434 19.66 10.03 -17.87
N ARG A 435 18.37 9.74 -17.80
CA ARG A 435 17.41 10.41 -16.92
C ARG A 435 16.92 9.51 -15.80
N ILE A 436 16.74 8.22 -16.08
CA ILE A 436 16.21 7.25 -15.13
C ILE A 436 17.17 6.07 -15.05
N LEU A 437 17.66 5.80 -13.84
CA LEU A 437 18.52 4.67 -13.53
C LEU A 437 17.86 3.84 -12.43
N ASP A 438 17.52 2.59 -12.73
CA ASP A 438 16.95 1.68 -11.77
C ASP A 438 17.92 0.52 -11.45
N LEU A 439 18.42 0.51 -10.23
CA LEU A 439 19.32 -0.48 -9.63
C LEU A 439 18.65 -1.20 -8.44
N GLY A 440 17.33 -1.11 -8.33
CA GLY A 440 16.57 -1.74 -7.25
C GLY A 440 16.63 -3.27 -7.26
N LEU A 441 16.31 -3.88 -6.12
CA LEU A 441 16.25 -5.34 -5.98
C LEU A 441 17.55 -6.05 -6.39
N ASN A 442 18.71 -5.44 -6.12
CA ASN A 442 20.03 -6.01 -6.32
C ASN A 442 20.67 -6.39 -4.96
N GLU A 443 21.96 -6.64 -4.98
CA GLU A 443 22.72 -7.06 -3.80
C GLU A 443 23.84 -6.05 -3.47
N ILE A 444 23.65 -4.79 -3.82
CA ILE A 444 24.69 -3.76 -3.67
C ILE A 444 25.03 -3.58 -2.19
N GLU A 445 26.30 -3.76 -1.90
CA GLU A 445 26.89 -3.62 -0.59
C GLU A 445 28.20 -2.84 -0.71
N GLN A 446 28.13 -1.53 -0.57
CA GLN A 446 29.28 -0.63 -0.70
C GLN A 446 29.01 0.72 -0.06
N GLU A 447 30.10 1.45 0.16
CA GLU A 447 30.09 2.88 0.42
C GLU A 447 29.95 3.64 -0.89
N LEU A 448 28.98 4.57 -0.97
CA LEU A 448 28.77 5.44 -2.12
C LEU A 448 29.65 6.69 -1.97
N THR A 449 30.64 6.81 -2.84
CA THR A 449 31.61 7.93 -2.82
C THR A 449 31.19 9.09 -3.74
N GLY A 450 30.14 8.88 -4.55
CA GLY A 450 29.69 9.81 -5.59
C GLY A 450 30.38 9.59 -6.95
N GLN A 451 31.53 8.91 -6.98
CA GLN A 451 32.23 8.62 -8.22
C GLN A 451 31.53 7.60 -9.11
N GLU A 452 30.61 6.82 -8.53
CA GLU A 452 29.75 5.89 -9.23
C GLU A 452 28.86 6.60 -10.25
N TRP A 453 28.43 7.82 -9.95
CA TRP A 453 27.54 8.64 -10.77
C TRP A 453 28.26 9.56 -11.77
N LYS A 454 29.59 9.45 -11.88
CA LYS A 454 30.35 10.26 -12.79
C LYS A 454 29.82 10.14 -14.23
N GLY A 455 29.51 11.29 -14.85
CA GLY A 455 28.98 11.38 -16.22
C GLY A 455 27.46 11.50 -16.32
N LEU A 456 26.71 11.22 -15.28
CA LEU A 456 25.23 11.33 -15.25
C LEU A 456 24.75 12.79 -15.08
N ARG A 457 25.00 13.62 -16.09
CA ARG A 457 24.76 15.07 -16.02
C ARG A 457 23.26 15.44 -16.04
N ASN A 458 22.40 14.57 -16.61
CA ASN A 458 20.98 14.82 -16.85
C ASN A 458 20.07 13.86 -16.06
N ILE A 459 20.60 13.22 -15.02
CA ILE A 459 19.85 12.24 -14.26
C ILE A 459 18.73 12.90 -13.43
N PHE A 460 17.52 12.37 -13.50
CA PHE A 460 16.37 12.81 -12.72
C PHE A 460 15.94 11.82 -11.64
N GLU A 461 16.10 10.52 -11.90
CA GLU A 461 15.62 9.48 -11.03
C GLU A 461 16.68 8.40 -10.81
N ILE A 462 16.98 8.11 -9.55
CA ILE A 462 17.82 6.97 -9.15
C ILE A 462 17.04 6.10 -8.18
N TYR A 463 16.86 4.84 -8.55
CA TYR A 463 16.23 3.82 -7.74
C TYR A 463 17.30 2.84 -7.24
N LEU A 464 17.49 2.78 -5.91
CA LEU A 464 18.44 1.89 -5.24
C LEU A 464 17.74 0.98 -4.23
N SER A 465 16.41 1.02 -4.19
CA SER A 465 15.61 0.31 -3.19
C SER A 465 15.84 -1.21 -3.21
N TYR A 466 15.77 -1.84 -2.04
CA TYR A 466 15.96 -3.28 -1.86
C TYR A 466 17.36 -3.77 -2.27
N ASN A 467 18.37 -3.11 -1.73
CA ASN A 467 19.77 -3.54 -1.80
C ASN A 467 20.24 -4.01 -0.42
N LYS A 468 21.44 -4.59 -0.30
CA LYS A 468 21.89 -5.24 0.94
C LYS A 468 22.33 -4.24 2.00
N ASN A 469 23.31 -3.39 1.68
CA ASN A 469 23.91 -2.48 2.65
C ASN A 469 24.60 -1.33 1.92
N LEU A 470 23.93 -0.17 1.87
CA LEU A 470 24.52 1.04 1.34
C LEU A 470 25.04 1.90 2.47
N GLN A 471 26.26 2.39 2.35
CA GLN A 471 26.81 3.40 3.24
C GLN A 471 26.95 4.71 2.46
N LEU A 472 26.56 5.81 3.10
CA LEU A 472 26.64 7.13 2.50
C LEU A 472 27.88 7.87 3.04
N THR A 473 28.48 8.70 2.18
CA THR A 473 29.45 9.74 2.53
C THR A 473 28.84 11.11 2.24
N SER A 474 29.41 12.17 2.73
CA SER A 474 28.96 13.54 2.43
C SER A 474 29.00 13.87 0.92
N ASN A 475 29.74 13.12 0.11
CA ASN A 475 29.87 13.32 -1.32
C ASN A 475 29.04 12.35 -2.17
N SER A 476 28.25 11.48 -1.55
CA SER A 476 27.54 10.37 -2.25
C SER A 476 26.74 10.82 -3.47
N PHE A 477 26.19 12.02 -3.44
CA PHE A 477 25.35 12.54 -4.53
C PHE A 477 25.87 13.87 -5.11
N ALA A 478 27.11 14.24 -4.81
CA ALA A 478 27.69 15.53 -5.26
C ALA A 478 27.74 15.69 -6.78
N LEU A 479 27.83 14.61 -7.55
CA LEU A 479 27.92 14.64 -9.00
C LEU A 479 26.57 14.58 -9.73
N VAL A 480 25.46 14.56 -9.01
CA VAL A 480 24.09 14.44 -9.58
C VAL A 480 23.10 15.49 -9.06
N PRO A 481 23.43 16.79 -9.14
CA PRO A 481 22.59 17.86 -8.56
C PRO A 481 21.25 18.05 -9.29
N SER A 482 21.08 17.48 -10.49
CA SER A 482 19.82 17.50 -11.26
C SER A 482 18.78 16.49 -10.77
N LEU A 483 19.12 15.65 -9.77
CA LEU A 483 18.26 14.58 -9.30
C LEU A 483 16.97 15.13 -8.68
N GLN A 484 15.82 14.57 -9.11
CA GLN A 484 14.50 14.91 -8.59
C GLN A 484 13.89 13.80 -7.75
N ARG A 485 14.24 12.53 -8.02
CA ARG A 485 13.73 11.37 -7.28
C ARG A 485 14.86 10.46 -6.85
N LEU A 486 14.91 10.18 -5.54
CA LEU A 486 15.89 9.27 -4.95
C LEU A 486 15.17 8.26 -4.06
N MET A 487 15.26 6.99 -4.44
CA MET A 487 14.60 5.90 -3.73
C MET A 487 15.64 5.01 -3.08
N LEU A 488 15.71 5.04 -1.75
CA LEU A 488 16.64 4.29 -0.91
C LEU A 488 15.93 3.36 0.08
N ARG A 489 14.72 2.91 -0.27
CA ARG A 489 13.92 2.03 0.58
C ARG A 489 14.63 0.70 0.78
N ARG A 490 14.71 0.25 2.05
CA ARG A 490 15.26 -1.06 2.42
C ARG A 490 16.66 -1.31 1.84
N THR A 491 17.57 -0.39 2.15
CA THR A 491 18.97 -0.44 1.77
C THR A 491 19.93 -0.57 2.96
N ALA A 492 19.35 -0.87 4.13
CA ALA A 492 20.07 -1.04 5.40
C ALA A 492 20.91 0.17 5.82
N LEU A 493 20.50 1.38 5.44
CA LEU A 493 21.10 2.64 5.89
C LEU A 493 20.95 2.76 7.40
N LYS A 494 22.06 2.67 8.14
CA LYS A 494 22.04 2.76 9.61
C LYS A 494 22.50 4.13 10.10
N ASN A 495 23.53 4.68 9.48
CA ASN A 495 24.14 5.95 9.85
C ASN A 495 23.92 6.97 8.74
N VAL A 496 23.09 7.94 9.02
CA VAL A 496 22.86 9.10 8.16
C VAL A 496 23.25 10.41 8.87
N GLU A 497 23.89 10.31 10.04
CA GLU A 497 24.42 11.44 10.84
C GLU A 497 25.72 11.97 10.23
N LEU A 498 25.68 12.43 8.98
CA LEU A 498 26.83 12.98 8.28
C LEU A 498 26.74 14.50 8.21
N SER A 499 27.83 15.18 8.46
CA SER A 499 27.95 16.64 8.31
C SER A 499 29.16 16.96 7.40
N PRO A 500 28.96 17.60 6.24
CA PRO A 500 27.65 18.00 5.68
C PRO A 500 26.82 16.82 5.19
N SER A 501 25.49 17.03 5.09
CA SER A 501 24.54 16.03 4.61
C SER A 501 24.89 15.50 3.21
N PRO A 502 24.77 14.20 2.95
CA PRO A 502 24.93 13.61 1.62
C PRO A 502 23.88 14.12 0.61
N PHE A 503 22.75 14.63 1.09
CA PHE A 503 21.65 15.10 0.23
C PHE A 503 21.73 16.61 -0.07
N ARG A 504 22.57 17.37 0.63
CA ARG A 504 22.73 18.82 0.44
C ARG A 504 22.94 19.27 -1.01
N PRO A 505 23.67 18.53 -1.88
CA PRO A 505 23.82 18.92 -3.29
C PRO A 505 22.55 18.80 -4.14
N LEU A 506 21.49 18.15 -3.61
CA LEU A 506 20.28 17.78 -4.36
C LEU A 506 19.18 18.84 -4.27
N GLY A 507 19.48 20.11 -4.52
CA GLY A 507 18.50 21.20 -4.43
C GLY A 507 17.27 21.06 -5.34
N ASN A 508 17.33 20.20 -6.36
CA ASN A 508 16.19 19.90 -7.25
C ASN A 508 15.37 18.68 -6.81
N LEU A 509 15.70 18.05 -5.67
CA LEU A 509 15.02 16.84 -5.25
C LEU A 509 13.59 17.12 -4.83
N THR A 510 12.62 16.39 -5.41
CA THR A 510 11.20 16.47 -5.09
C THR A 510 10.69 15.27 -4.31
N ILE A 511 11.31 14.09 -4.48
CA ILE A 511 10.91 12.86 -3.81
C ILE A 511 12.13 12.18 -3.19
N LEU A 512 12.05 11.93 -1.88
CA LEU A 512 13.04 11.16 -1.13
C LEU A 512 12.35 10.03 -0.35
N ASP A 513 12.74 8.79 -0.64
CA ASP A 513 12.28 7.61 0.09
C ASP A 513 13.44 6.97 0.86
N LEU A 514 13.40 7.08 2.19
CA LEU A 514 14.34 6.48 3.14
C LEU A 514 13.67 5.39 3.98
N SER A 515 12.52 4.89 3.53
CA SER A 515 11.70 3.97 4.32
C SER A 515 12.37 2.60 4.53
N ASN A 516 12.01 1.92 5.61
CA ASN A 516 12.45 0.55 5.92
C ASN A 516 13.98 0.38 6.05
N ASN A 517 14.69 1.34 6.61
CA ASN A 517 16.15 1.31 6.74
C ASN A 517 16.68 1.07 8.16
N ASN A 518 15.79 1.03 9.14
CA ASN A 518 16.19 0.94 10.55
C ASN A 518 17.06 2.13 11.04
N ILE A 519 16.85 3.31 10.44
CA ILE A 519 17.52 4.56 10.84
C ILE A 519 17.08 4.88 12.27
N ALA A 520 18.06 5.08 13.16
CA ALA A 520 17.79 5.39 14.58
C ALA A 520 18.09 6.84 14.92
N ASN A 521 19.03 7.46 14.23
CA ASN A 521 19.47 8.82 14.49
C ASN A 521 19.53 9.62 13.19
N ILE A 522 19.14 10.88 13.27
CA ILE A 522 19.16 11.87 12.19
C ILE A 522 19.67 13.19 12.76
N ASN A 523 20.56 13.86 12.04
CA ASN A 523 20.98 15.23 12.37
C ASN A 523 19.93 16.25 11.89
N GLU A 524 19.86 17.42 12.50
CA GLU A 524 18.99 18.52 12.04
C GLU A 524 19.28 18.92 10.59
N ASP A 525 20.53 18.84 10.16
CA ASP A 525 21.00 19.25 8.84
C ASP A 525 20.82 18.17 7.76
N LEU A 526 20.27 17.00 8.09
CA LEU A 526 20.16 15.90 7.11
C LEU A 526 19.45 16.30 5.82
N LEU A 527 18.39 17.08 5.93
CA LEU A 527 17.57 17.51 4.80
C LEU A 527 17.85 18.97 4.38
N GLU A 528 18.94 19.56 4.87
CA GLU A 528 19.37 20.90 4.50
C GLU A 528 19.63 20.99 2.98
N GLY A 529 19.13 22.04 2.33
CA GLY A 529 19.27 22.27 0.90
C GLY A 529 18.20 21.59 0.04
N LEU A 530 17.27 20.84 0.63
CA LEU A 530 16.17 20.18 -0.09
C LEU A 530 14.89 21.05 -0.12
N GLU A 531 15.03 22.34 -0.46
CA GLU A 531 13.91 23.29 -0.41
C GLU A 531 12.74 22.91 -1.33
N ASN A 532 12.99 22.19 -2.43
CA ASN A 532 11.99 21.74 -3.39
C ASN A 532 11.40 20.36 -3.07
N LEU A 533 11.67 19.79 -1.89
CA LEU A 533 11.17 18.47 -1.53
C LEU A 533 9.65 18.49 -1.33
N GLU A 534 8.92 17.71 -2.12
CA GLU A 534 7.47 17.57 -2.08
C GLU A 534 7.03 16.33 -1.31
N ILE A 535 7.77 15.23 -1.43
CA ILE A 535 7.42 13.94 -0.82
C ILE A 535 8.60 13.41 -0.03
N LEU A 536 8.38 13.18 1.27
CA LEU A 536 9.33 12.55 2.15
C LEU A 536 8.72 11.29 2.76
N ASP A 537 9.31 10.13 2.47
CA ASP A 537 8.93 8.86 3.08
C ASP A 537 10.07 8.34 3.97
N ILE A 538 9.83 8.31 5.28
CA ILE A 538 10.76 7.78 6.28
C ILE A 538 10.06 6.69 7.14
N GLN A 539 8.97 6.08 6.63
CA GLN A 539 8.24 5.07 7.38
C GLN A 539 9.10 3.85 7.73
N HIS A 540 8.67 3.09 8.74
CA HIS A 540 9.36 1.87 9.18
C HIS A 540 10.87 2.07 9.47
N ASN A 541 11.18 3.10 10.25
CA ASN A 541 12.49 3.32 10.82
C ASN A 541 12.42 3.28 12.37
N ASN A 542 13.46 3.64 13.08
CA ASN A 542 13.52 3.57 14.54
C ASN A 542 13.80 4.95 15.15
N LEU A 543 13.00 5.95 14.76
CA LEU A 543 13.22 7.36 15.09
C LEU A 543 12.65 7.78 16.44
N ALA A 544 12.17 6.86 17.26
CA ALA A 544 11.47 7.11 18.53
C ALA A 544 12.19 8.08 19.48
N ARG A 545 13.51 8.12 19.42
CA ARG A 545 14.32 8.95 20.33
C ARG A 545 14.45 10.40 19.90
N LEU A 546 14.28 10.71 18.60
CA LEU A 546 14.60 12.03 18.05
C LEU A 546 13.74 13.15 18.64
N TRP A 547 12.48 12.85 18.94
CA TRP A 547 11.52 13.82 19.45
C TRP A 547 11.33 13.79 20.96
N LYS A 548 12.06 12.94 21.67
CA LYS A 548 11.97 12.88 23.15
C LYS A 548 12.65 14.07 23.79
N HIS A 549 11.95 14.75 24.71
CA HIS A 549 12.50 15.83 25.52
C HIS A 549 13.70 15.39 26.38
N ALA A 550 13.78 14.09 26.69
CA ALA A 550 14.89 13.50 27.46
C ALA A 550 16.16 13.24 26.61
N ASN A 551 16.12 13.51 25.28
CA ASN A 551 17.30 13.34 24.44
C ASN A 551 18.39 14.38 24.82
N PRO A 552 19.66 14.00 25.03
CA PRO A 552 20.73 14.95 25.15
C PRO A 552 20.86 15.80 23.89
N GLY A 553 20.45 17.05 23.90
CA GLY A 553 20.39 17.95 22.74
C GLY A 553 18.99 18.41 22.37
N GLY A 554 17.95 17.92 23.07
CA GLY A 554 16.54 18.27 22.78
C GLY A 554 15.95 17.56 21.59
N PRO A 555 14.71 17.84 21.22
CA PRO A 555 14.08 17.25 20.05
C PRO A 555 14.77 17.75 18.76
N VAL A 556 15.13 16.81 17.89
CA VAL A 556 15.79 17.08 16.60
C VAL A 556 14.77 17.48 15.56
N ASN A 557 14.81 18.73 15.08
CA ASN A 557 13.90 19.21 14.02
C ASN A 557 14.51 19.04 12.63
N PHE A 558 14.53 17.83 12.14
CA PHE A 558 15.05 17.47 10.81
C PHE A 558 14.15 17.89 9.63
N LEU A 559 12.92 18.36 9.90
CA LEU A 559 11.99 18.83 8.87
C LEU A 559 12.11 20.32 8.58
N ARG A 560 13.03 21.00 9.24
CA ARG A 560 13.24 22.43 9.10
C ARG A 560 13.64 22.79 7.66
N GLY A 561 12.95 23.81 7.10
CA GLY A 561 13.27 24.34 5.75
C GLY A 561 12.53 23.68 4.58
N LEU A 562 11.74 22.63 4.84
CA LEU A 562 11.00 21.91 3.77
C LEU A 562 9.65 22.60 3.46
N SER A 563 9.67 23.87 3.04
CA SER A 563 8.47 24.69 2.84
C SER A 563 7.50 24.14 1.78
N HIS A 564 7.99 23.42 0.78
CA HIS A 564 7.19 22.84 -0.31
C HIS A 564 6.78 21.38 -0.05
N LEU A 565 6.95 20.88 1.17
CA LEU A 565 6.57 19.50 1.49
C LEU A 565 5.05 19.32 1.43
N HIS A 566 4.60 18.41 0.56
CA HIS A 566 3.21 18.05 0.37
C HIS A 566 2.80 16.76 1.08
N ILE A 567 3.67 15.77 1.08
CA ILE A 567 3.40 14.44 1.64
C ILE A 567 4.53 14.06 2.59
N LEU A 568 4.17 13.77 3.82
CA LEU A 568 5.07 13.31 4.87
C LEU A 568 4.60 11.96 5.42
N ASN A 569 5.43 10.93 5.26
CA ASN A 569 5.16 9.61 5.80
C ASN A 569 6.13 9.24 6.91
N LEU A 570 5.62 9.18 8.13
CA LEU A 570 6.32 8.86 9.37
C LEU A 570 5.75 7.61 10.05
N GLU A 571 5.04 6.76 9.31
CA GLU A 571 4.41 5.55 9.84
C GLU A 571 5.46 4.63 10.47
N SER A 572 5.09 3.99 11.58
CA SER A 572 5.90 2.92 12.20
C SER A 572 7.35 3.34 12.53
N ASN A 573 7.51 4.46 13.24
CA ASN A 573 8.79 4.96 13.73
C ASN A 573 8.94 4.87 15.25
N GLY A 574 7.87 4.49 15.95
CA GLY A 574 7.86 4.35 17.40
C GLY A 574 7.75 5.69 18.16
N PHE A 575 7.33 6.77 17.52
CA PHE A 575 7.12 8.07 18.19
C PHE A 575 6.04 7.96 19.25
N ASP A 576 6.31 8.50 20.42
CA ASP A 576 5.38 8.60 21.56
C ASP A 576 4.89 10.04 21.79
N GLU A 577 5.65 11.04 21.31
CA GLU A 577 5.29 12.45 21.37
C GLU A 577 5.68 13.19 20.08
N ILE A 578 5.04 14.29 19.77
CA ILE A 578 5.37 15.20 18.67
C ILE A 578 5.66 16.58 19.28
N PRO A 579 6.89 17.11 19.16
CA PRO A 579 7.20 18.47 19.56
C PRO A 579 6.43 19.49 18.73
N VAL A 580 5.85 20.52 19.33
CA VAL A 580 5.03 21.54 18.67
C VAL A 580 5.74 22.30 17.54
N THR A 581 7.08 22.28 17.53
CA THR A 581 7.89 22.97 16.52
C THR A 581 8.15 22.17 15.25
N VAL A 582 7.84 20.87 15.25
CA VAL A 582 8.26 19.94 14.19
C VAL A 582 7.58 20.24 12.85
N PHE A 583 6.30 20.56 12.87
CA PHE A 583 5.55 20.86 11.65
C PHE A 583 5.47 22.37 11.36
N LYS A 584 6.20 23.17 12.10
CA LYS A 584 6.17 24.62 11.95
C LYS A 584 6.68 25.05 10.57
N ASN A 585 5.98 25.99 9.94
CA ASN A 585 6.24 26.53 8.60
C ASN A 585 6.02 25.52 7.43
N LEU A 586 5.42 24.36 7.69
CA LEU A 586 5.06 23.39 6.63
C LEU A 586 3.62 23.67 6.11
N PHE A 587 3.37 24.85 5.56
CA PHE A 587 2.04 25.31 5.16
C PHE A 587 1.44 24.55 3.97
N GLU A 588 2.26 23.99 3.09
CA GLU A 588 1.83 23.27 1.89
C GLU A 588 1.56 21.78 2.13
N LEU A 589 1.71 21.33 3.37
CA LEU A 589 1.55 19.92 3.73
C LEU A 589 0.09 19.46 3.55
N LYS A 590 -0.13 18.50 2.64
CA LYS A 590 -1.45 17.98 2.24
C LYS A 590 -1.76 16.64 2.89
N SER A 591 -0.74 15.83 3.17
CA SER A 591 -0.90 14.51 3.74
C SER A 591 0.16 14.22 4.79
N ILE A 592 -0.28 13.81 5.98
CA ILE A 592 0.58 13.33 7.06
C ILE A 592 0.16 11.92 7.43
N ASN A 593 1.12 10.99 7.41
CA ASN A 593 0.93 9.65 7.91
C ASN A 593 1.78 9.42 9.18
N LEU A 594 1.13 9.26 10.31
CA LEU A 594 1.70 8.98 11.63
C LEU A 594 1.15 7.66 12.21
N GLY A 595 0.56 6.82 11.38
CA GLY A 595 0.02 5.52 11.79
C GLY A 595 1.08 4.60 12.41
N LEU A 596 0.63 3.59 13.16
CA LEU A 596 1.52 2.56 13.74
C LEU A 596 2.67 3.13 14.60
N ASN A 597 2.42 4.22 15.34
CA ASN A 597 3.34 4.78 16.31
C ASN A 597 2.81 4.56 17.75
N ASN A 598 3.41 5.19 18.72
CA ASN A 598 3.01 5.08 20.13
C ASN A 598 2.50 6.43 20.67
N LEU A 599 1.96 7.29 19.80
CA LEU A 599 1.50 8.63 20.15
C LEU A 599 0.38 8.56 21.19
N ASN A 600 0.64 9.12 22.37
CA ASN A 600 -0.32 9.13 23.45
C ASN A 600 -0.74 10.56 23.85
N ILE A 601 0.13 11.53 23.64
CA ILE A 601 -0.11 12.94 23.95
C ILE A 601 0.25 13.78 22.73
N LEU A 602 -0.72 14.55 22.26
CA LEU A 602 -0.53 15.62 21.30
C LEU A 602 -0.82 16.96 21.97
N LEU A 603 0.07 17.89 21.80
CA LEU A 603 -0.04 19.19 22.45
C LEU A 603 -0.81 20.18 21.60
N PRO A 604 -1.51 21.16 22.20
CA PRO A 604 -2.05 22.31 21.47
C PRO A 604 -0.98 22.94 20.59
N SER A 605 -1.39 23.48 19.45
CA SER A 605 -0.51 24.07 18.42
C SER A 605 0.42 23.12 17.66
N THR A 606 0.27 21.79 17.82
CA THR A 606 1.03 20.81 17.01
C THR A 606 0.74 20.93 15.51
N PHE A 607 -0.50 21.30 15.12
CA PHE A 607 -0.97 21.35 13.74
C PHE A 607 -1.41 22.74 13.29
N ASP A 608 -0.99 23.82 13.93
CA ASP A 608 -1.49 25.18 13.63
C ASP A 608 -1.14 25.65 12.22
N ASP A 609 0.05 25.28 11.72
CA ASP A 609 0.53 25.72 10.40
C ASP A 609 0.02 24.84 9.24
N GLN A 610 -0.66 23.70 9.52
CA GLN A 610 -1.07 22.74 8.49
C GLN A 610 -2.42 23.09 7.86
N THR A 611 -2.56 24.30 7.38
CA THR A 611 -3.81 24.81 6.81
C THR A 611 -4.21 24.15 5.48
N SER A 612 -3.24 23.55 4.78
CA SER A 612 -3.46 22.83 3.51
C SER A 612 -3.76 21.35 3.68
N LEU A 613 -3.83 20.84 4.94
CA LEU A 613 -3.95 19.41 5.20
C LEU A 613 -5.26 18.82 4.66
N ARG A 614 -5.15 17.72 3.91
CA ARG A 614 -6.28 16.99 3.28
C ARG A 614 -6.41 15.56 3.77
N ALA A 615 -5.31 14.95 4.19
CA ALA A 615 -5.29 13.58 4.67
C ALA A 615 -4.45 13.48 5.94
N LEU A 616 -5.01 12.88 6.98
CA LEU A 616 -4.32 12.61 8.25
C LEU A 616 -4.55 11.16 8.65
N ASN A 617 -3.45 10.41 8.79
CA ASN A 617 -3.47 9.05 9.30
C ASN A 617 -2.79 8.98 10.67
N LEU A 618 -3.55 8.56 11.68
CA LEU A 618 -3.14 8.35 13.07
C LEU A 618 -3.57 6.96 13.58
N GLN A 619 -3.87 6.01 12.66
CA GLN A 619 -4.32 4.67 13.02
C GLN A 619 -3.30 3.96 13.94
N LYS A 620 -3.81 3.08 14.82
CA LYS A 620 -2.95 2.24 15.68
C LYS A 620 -1.91 3.06 16.45
N ASN A 621 -2.36 4.07 17.18
CA ASN A 621 -1.61 4.83 18.15
C ASN A 621 -2.23 4.64 19.55
N LEU A 622 -1.81 5.42 20.50
CA LEU A 622 -2.29 5.40 21.88
C LEU A 622 -3.09 6.67 22.24
N ILE A 623 -3.74 7.29 21.25
CA ILE A 623 -4.50 8.51 21.41
C ILE A 623 -5.79 8.21 22.18
N THR A 624 -5.95 8.84 23.32
CA THR A 624 -7.14 8.67 24.18
C THR A 624 -8.12 9.82 24.02
N SER A 625 -7.66 11.06 23.76
CA SER A 625 -8.50 12.25 23.61
C SER A 625 -8.33 12.89 22.23
N VAL A 626 -9.41 13.45 21.72
CA VAL A 626 -9.42 14.22 20.46
C VAL A 626 -10.03 15.59 20.75
N GLU A 627 -9.16 16.53 21.15
CA GLU A 627 -9.53 17.85 21.60
C GLU A 627 -9.49 18.87 20.47
N LYS A 628 -10.38 19.86 20.55
CA LYS A 628 -10.47 20.93 19.56
C LYS A 628 -9.19 21.76 19.43
N ASP A 629 -8.55 22.03 20.56
CA ASP A 629 -7.36 22.89 20.61
C ASP A 629 -6.13 22.24 19.98
N VAL A 630 -6.13 20.91 19.88
CA VAL A 630 -5.07 20.13 19.21
C VAL A 630 -5.41 19.90 17.73
N PHE A 631 -6.61 19.39 17.46
CA PHE A 631 -6.97 18.88 16.15
C PHE A 631 -7.80 19.85 15.29
N GLY A 632 -8.37 20.89 15.90
CA GLY A 632 -9.23 21.83 15.20
C GLY A 632 -8.61 22.42 13.93
N PRO A 633 -7.38 22.95 13.98
CA PRO A 633 -6.71 23.49 12.80
C PRO A 633 -6.53 22.45 11.69
N ALA A 634 -6.06 21.25 12.03
CA ALA A 634 -5.84 20.18 11.07
C ALA A 634 -7.14 19.68 10.43
N PHE A 635 -8.25 19.64 11.19
CA PHE A 635 -9.51 19.07 10.74
C PHE A 635 -10.36 19.99 9.86
N GLN A 636 -10.01 21.27 9.74
CA GLN A 636 -10.78 22.26 8.97
C GLN A 636 -10.99 21.88 7.51
N ASN A 637 -9.94 21.36 6.87
CA ASN A 637 -9.90 21.11 5.43
C ASN A 637 -9.69 19.64 5.06
N LEU A 638 -9.88 18.72 6.03
CA LEU A 638 -9.66 17.30 5.77
C LEU A 638 -10.66 16.71 4.77
N ASN A 639 -10.12 15.92 3.84
CA ASN A 639 -10.88 15.05 2.97
C ASN A 639 -10.88 13.60 3.46
N SER A 640 -9.84 13.19 4.21
CA SER A 640 -9.69 11.83 4.73
C SER A 640 -9.04 11.82 6.10
N LEU A 641 -9.64 11.08 7.03
CA LEU A 641 -9.12 10.84 8.38
C LEU A 641 -9.08 9.34 8.67
N ASP A 642 -7.97 8.87 9.20
CA ASP A 642 -7.84 7.52 9.75
C ASP A 642 -7.28 7.58 11.18
N MET A 643 -8.11 7.27 12.17
CA MET A 643 -7.75 7.15 13.58
C MET A 643 -8.16 5.80 14.18
N ARG A 644 -8.36 4.78 13.34
CA ARG A 644 -8.75 3.43 13.77
C ARG A 644 -7.78 2.86 14.80
N PHE A 645 -8.31 2.01 15.67
CA PHE A 645 -7.52 1.28 16.66
C PHE A 645 -6.74 2.18 17.63
N ASN A 646 -7.29 3.34 18.01
CA ASN A 646 -6.83 4.12 19.13
C ASN A 646 -7.69 3.82 20.37
N PRO A 647 -7.13 3.88 21.59
CA PRO A 647 -7.86 3.59 22.82
C PRO A 647 -8.62 4.82 23.32
N PHE A 648 -9.68 5.23 22.63
CA PHE A 648 -10.42 6.45 22.94
C PHE A 648 -11.03 6.42 24.35
N ASP A 649 -10.91 7.53 25.06
CA ASP A 649 -11.54 7.81 26.33
C ASP A 649 -12.87 8.55 26.10
N CYS A 650 -13.99 7.85 26.29
CA CYS A 650 -15.30 8.39 26.03
C CYS A 650 -15.87 9.14 27.23
N THR A 651 -15.26 10.31 27.49
CA THR A 651 -15.71 11.33 28.45
C THR A 651 -16.04 12.62 27.72
N CYS A 652 -16.78 13.50 28.39
CA CYS A 652 -17.17 14.77 27.78
C CYS A 652 -15.96 15.64 27.39
N GLU A 653 -14.90 15.60 28.16
CA GLU A 653 -13.67 16.38 27.92
C GLU A 653 -12.88 15.81 26.76
N SER A 654 -12.78 14.47 26.65
CA SER A 654 -11.88 13.81 25.70
C SER A 654 -12.45 13.64 24.29
N ILE A 655 -13.79 13.43 24.14
CA ILE A 655 -14.33 12.96 22.87
C ILE A 655 -15.52 13.76 22.32
N ALA A 656 -16.21 14.55 23.15
CA ALA A 656 -17.46 15.19 22.73
C ALA A 656 -17.30 16.11 21.51
N TRP A 657 -16.21 16.84 21.41
CA TRP A 657 -15.92 17.67 20.24
C TRP A 657 -15.74 16.81 18.99
N PHE A 658 -15.02 15.70 19.08
CA PHE A 658 -14.78 14.79 17.95
C PHE A 658 -16.07 14.16 17.42
N VAL A 659 -16.97 13.71 18.32
CA VAL A 659 -18.29 13.21 17.96
C VAL A 659 -19.10 14.28 17.22
N SER A 660 -19.07 15.52 17.73
CA SER A 660 -19.75 16.64 17.06
C SER A 660 -19.16 16.90 15.67
N TRP A 661 -17.85 16.83 15.53
CA TRP A 661 -17.16 17.02 14.26
C TRP A 661 -17.47 15.88 13.26
N ILE A 662 -17.45 14.62 13.70
CA ILE A 662 -17.81 13.45 12.87
C ILE A 662 -19.19 13.63 12.25
N ASN A 663 -20.16 14.12 13.03
CA ASN A 663 -21.55 14.29 12.58
C ASN A 663 -21.75 15.46 11.60
N GLN A 664 -20.78 16.37 11.48
CA GLN A 664 -20.88 17.58 10.65
C GLN A 664 -19.94 17.54 9.43
N THR A 665 -18.92 16.70 9.46
CA THR A 665 -17.89 16.66 8.42
C THR A 665 -18.34 15.94 7.16
N HIS A 666 -17.78 16.36 6.01
CA HIS A 666 -17.86 15.63 4.74
C HIS A 666 -16.61 14.79 4.46
N ALA A 667 -15.64 14.80 5.38
CA ALA A 667 -14.44 14.00 5.24
C ALA A 667 -14.74 12.49 5.26
N ASN A 668 -14.03 11.74 4.46
CA ASN A 668 -14.10 10.28 4.49
C ASN A 668 -13.33 9.76 5.72
N ILE A 669 -14.06 9.20 6.69
CA ILE A 669 -13.47 8.59 7.87
C ILE A 669 -13.38 7.09 7.62
N THR A 670 -12.18 6.56 7.59
CA THR A 670 -11.90 5.17 7.20
C THR A 670 -12.55 4.18 8.18
N GLU A 671 -13.42 3.30 7.67
CA GLU A 671 -14.09 2.22 8.43
C GLU A 671 -14.84 2.67 9.71
N LEU A 672 -15.43 3.86 9.69
CA LEU A 672 -16.38 4.28 10.73
C LEU A 672 -17.71 3.49 10.57
N PRO A 673 -18.34 2.97 11.64
CA PRO A 673 -17.99 3.09 13.07
C PRO A 673 -17.20 1.91 13.63
N THR A 674 -16.90 0.90 12.87
CA THR A 674 -16.49 -0.43 13.34
C THR A 674 -15.20 -0.46 14.17
N HIS A 675 -14.26 0.43 13.89
CA HIS A 675 -12.92 0.45 14.51
C HIS A 675 -12.63 1.71 15.33
N TYR A 676 -13.65 2.50 15.63
CA TYR A 676 -13.63 3.67 16.51
C TYR A 676 -14.39 3.34 17.78
N LEU A 677 -13.73 2.67 18.72
CA LEU A 677 -14.36 2.14 19.92
C LEU A 677 -13.84 2.83 21.18
N CYS A 678 -14.71 3.05 22.13
CA CYS A 678 -14.36 3.52 23.46
C CYS A 678 -13.55 2.45 24.21
N ASN A 679 -12.44 2.84 24.84
CA ASN A 679 -11.65 1.98 25.69
C ASN A 679 -11.94 2.24 27.18
N THR A 680 -12.14 3.48 27.53
CA THR A 680 -12.48 3.97 28.87
C THR A 680 -13.65 4.96 28.79
N PRO A 681 -14.40 5.16 29.89
CA PRO A 681 -14.47 4.37 31.10
C PRO A 681 -15.10 2.99 30.88
N PRO A 682 -14.99 2.04 31.85
CA PRO A 682 -15.43 0.64 31.67
C PRO A 682 -16.86 0.46 31.17
N GLN A 683 -17.76 1.35 31.52
CA GLN A 683 -19.17 1.35 31.10
C GLN A 683 -19.39 1.56 29.61
N TYR A 684 -18.43 2.17 28.93
CA TYR A 684 -18.46 2.41 27.48
C TYR A 684 -17.47 1.51 26.71
N HIS A 685 -16.77 0.59 27.38
CA HIS A 685 -15.79 -0.26 26.72
C HIS A 685 -16.39 -1.02 25.54
N GLY A 686 -15.78 -0.89 24.36
CA GLY A 686 -16.25 -1.50 23.11
C GLY A 686 -17.45 -0.79 22.46
N PHE A 687 -17.91 0.34 23.01
CA PHE A 687 -19.01 1.12 22.45
C PHE A 687 -18.49 2.01 21.30
N PRO A 688 -19.21 2.13 20.17
CA PRO A 688 -18.79 3.01 19.09
C PRO A 688 -18.75 4.47 19.49
N VAL A 689 -17.62 5.15 19.27
CA VAL A 689 -17.40 6.57 19.62
C VAL A 689 -18.49 7.49 19.06
N MET A 690 -18.95 7.26 17.83
CA MET A 690 -19.95 8.10 17.19
C MET A 690 -21.33 8.05 17.85
N LEU A 691 -21.61 7.03 18.66
CA LEU A 691 -22.87 6.87 19.39
C LEU A 691 -22.80 7.45 20.81
N PHE A 692 -21.66 8.01 21.21
CA PHE A 692 -21.51 8.65 22.52
C PHE A 692 -22.47 9.84 22.64
N ASP A 693 -23.27 9.84 23.71
CA ASP A 693 -24.26 10.89 23.93
C ASP A 693 -23.63 12.19 24.43
N THR A 694 -23.47 13.13 23.53
CA THR A 694 -22.92 14.46 23.81
C THR A 694 -23.95 15.39 24.47
N SER A 695 -25.24 15.03 24.54
CA SER A 695 -26.28 15.87 25.17
C SER A 695 -26.08 15.96 26.66
N SER A 696 -25.63 14.88 27.29
CA SER A 696 -25.27 14.83 28.70
C SER A 696 -24.07 15.74 29.09
N CYS A 697 -23.26 16.13 28.09
CA CYS A 697 -22.10 17.00 28.28
C CYS A 697 -22.46 18.50 28.36
N LYS A 698 -23.70 18.86 28.06
CA LYS A 698 -24.15 20.26 28.00
C LYS A 698 -24.78 20.78 29.28
N ASP A 699 -25.02 19.91 30.27
CA ASP A 699 -25.66 20.33 31.52
C ASP A 699 -24.64 20.98 32.49
N SER A 700 -24.38 22.25 32.24
CA SER A 700 -23.66 23.13 33.18
C SER A 700 -24.58 23.80 34.23
N ALA A 701 -25.87 23.44 34.25
CA ALA A 701 -26.85 24.10 35.09
C ALA A 701 -26.74 23.90 36.63
N PRO A 702 -26.11 22.83 37.21
CA PRO A 702 -25.96 22.77 38.68
C PRO A 702 -24.73 23.56 39.20
N PHE A 703 -23.79 23.94 38.34
CA PHE A 703 -22.51 24.50 38.83
C PHE A 703 -22.56 25.99 39.20
N GLU A 704 -23.41 26.78 38.53
CA GLU A 704 -23.53 28.22 38.90
C GLU A 704 -24.13 28.44 40.32
N LEU A 705 -25.06 27.57 40.72
CA LEU A 705 -25.64 27.64 42.07
C LEU A 705 -24.63 27.13 43.13
N LEU A 706 -23.86 26.11 42.82
CA LEU A 706 -22.81 25.58 43.69
C LEU A 706 -21.63 26.55 43.78
N PHE A 707 -21.32 27.27 42.72
CA PHE A 707 -20.24 28.29 42.70
C PHE A 707 -20.57 29.48 43.59
N MET A 708 -21.84 29.95 43.60
CA MET A 708 -22.28 31.04 44.51
C MET A 708 -22.32 30.61 45.98
N ILE A 709 -22.67 29.37 46.28
CA ILE A 709 -22.67 28.83 47.64
C ILE A 709 -21.22 28.56 48.13
N SER A 710 -20.35 28.09 47.18
CA SER A 710 -18.96 27.80 47.53
C SER A 710 -18.07 29.05 47.72
N THR A 711 -18.34 30.14 46.98
CA THR A 711 -17.58 31.41 47.14
C THR A 711 -17.89 32.11 48.45
N THR A 712 -19.11 32.04 48.94
CA THR A 712 -19.46 32.53 50.30
C THR A 712 -18.89 31.65 51.42
N GLY A 713 -18.89 30.32 51.20
CA GLY A 713 -18.23 29.38 52.13
C GLY A 713 -16.72 29.50 52.17
N LEU A 714 -16.12 29.77 50.98
CA LEU A 714 -14.66 29.91 50.84
C LEU A 714 -14.10 31.14 51.56
N MET A 715 -14.86 32.26 51.56
CA MET A 715 -14.46 33.47 52.33
C MET A 715 -14.45 33.22 53.83
N VAL A 716 -15.39 32.47 54.39
CA VAL A 716 -15.42 32.06 55.81
C VAL A 716 -14.31 31.04 56.08
N PHE A 717 -14.03 30.16 55.12
CA PHE A 717 -12.96 29.16 55.25
C PHE A 717 -11.54 29.76 55.18
N ILE A 718 -11.31 30.79 54.36
CA ILE A 718 -10.03 31.49 54.27
C ILE A 718 -9.73 32.27 55.57
N LEU A 719 -10.70 32.86 56.24
CA LEU A 719 -10.53 33.52 57.53
C LEU A 719 -10.21 32.51 58.65
N SER A 720 -10.83 31.31 58.62
CA SER A 720 -10.47 30.26 59.60
C SER A 720 -9.16 29.56 59.25
N ALA A 721 -8.82 29.46 57.96
CA ALA A 721 -7.55 28.87 57.52
C ALA A 721 -6.31 29.74 57.83
N LEU A 722 -6.45 31.06 57.82
CA LEU A 722 -5.41 31.99 58.27
C LEU A 722 -5.10 31.83 59.76
N LEU A 723 -6.09 31.53 60.64
CA LEU A 723 -5.90 31.20 62.03
C LEU A 723 -5.24 29.82 62.24
N ILE A 724 -5.50 28.85 61.34
CA ILE A 724 -4.94 27.52 61.38
C ILE A 724 -3.51 27.46 60.74
N HIS A 725 -3.15 28.45 59.95
CA HIS A 725 -1.85 28.44 59.25
C HIS A 725 -0.63 28.54 60.19
N PHE A 726 -0.74 29.25 61.30
CA PHE A 726 0.36 29.40 62.25
C PHE A 726 0.57 28.21 63.21
N GLU A 727 -0.49 27.43 63.52
CA GLU A 727 -0.44 26.25 64.39
C GLU A 727 -0.99 24.96 63.73
N GLY A 728 -1.36 25.00 62.48
CA GLY A 728 -2.14 23.95 61.78
C GLY A 728 -1.45 22.58 61.74
N TRP A 729 -0.14 22.52 61.76
CA TRP A 729 0.57 21.23 61.78
C TRP A 729 0.42 20.48 63.12
N ARG A 730 0.34 21.18 64.24
CA ARG A 730 0.06 20.60 65.57
C ARG A 730 -1.37 20.10 65.67
N ILE A 731 -2.30 20.90 65.19
CA ILE A 731 -3.75 20.57 65.19
C ILE A 731 -4.01 19.35 64.30
N SER A 732 -3.42 19.28 63.08
CA SER A 732 -3.54 18.13 62.17
C SER A 732 -2.89 16.87 62.76
N PHE A 733 -1.78 16.98 63.46
CA PHE A 733 -1.15 15.84 64.13
C PHE A 733 -2.05 15.29 65.26
N TYR A 734 -2.55 16.14 66.20
CA TYR A 734 -3.42 15.70 67.28
C TYR A 734 -4.80 15.22 66.76
N TRP A 735 -5.33 15.80 65.66
CA TRP A 735 -6.56 15.39 65.08
C TRP A 735 -6.45 14.00 64.43
N ASN A 736 -5.38 13.71 63.72
CA ASN A 736 -5.10 12.39 63.18
C ASN A 736 -4.95 11.31 64.25
N VAL A 737 -4.28 11.66 65.36
CA VAL A 737 -4.15 10.78 66.55
C VAL A 737 -5.52 10.57 67.23
N LEU A 738 -6.38 11.57 67.29
CA LEU A 738 -7.70 11.49 67.87
C LEU A 738 -8.66 10.66 66.97
N VAL A 739 -8.63 10.86 65.68
CA VAL A 739 -9.43 10.13 64.70
C VAL A 739 -9.07 8.63 64.68
N HIS A 740 -7.79 8.30 64.76
CA HIS A 740 -7.33 6.90 64.91
C HIS A 740 -7.80 6.26 66.23
N ARG A 741 -7.86 7.07 67.31
CA ARG A 741 -8.26 6.61 68.63
C ARG A 741 -9.79 6.46 68.81
N VAL A 742 -10.57 7.30 68.09
CA VAL A 742 -12.04 7.36 68.30
C VAL A 742 -12.80 6.52 67.23
N LEU A 743 -12.30 6.43 66.00
CA LEU A 743 -13.01 5.76 64.93
C LEU A 743 -12.56 4.32 64.65
N GLY A 744 -11.54 3.81 65.38
CA GLY A 744 -11.17 2.39 65.43
C GLY A 744 -11.25 1.69 64.06
N PHE A 745 -10.50 2.17 63.06
CA PHE A 745 -10.36 1.44 61.80
C PHE A 745 -9.61 0.13 62.07
N LYS A 746 -10.37 -0.98 62.19
CA LYS A 746 -9.80 -2.31 62.02
C LYS A 746 -9.47 -2.53 60.56
N GLU A 747 -8.20 -2.61 60.23
CA GLU A 747 -7.80 -3.22 58.98
C GLU A 747 -8.24 -4.71 59.04
N ILE A 748 -8.91 -5.15 57.97
CA ILE A 748 -9.21 -6.56 57.78
C ILE A 748 -7.86 -7.26 57.66
N GLU A 749 -7.54 -8.14 58.57
CA GLU A 749 -6.39 -9.04 58.51
C GLU A 749 -6.55 -9.90 57.26
N ALA A 750 -5.87 -9.51 56.18
CA ALA A 750 -5.50 -10.44 55.15
C ALA A 750 -4.55 -11.45 55.72
N GLN A 751 -4.83 -12.74 55.50
CA GLN A 751 -4.01 -13.87 55.92
C GLN A 751 -2.53 -13.58 55.77
N SER A 752 -1.77 -13.77 56.85
CA SER A 752 -0.35 -13.56 56.96
C SER A 752 0.43 -14.54 56.06
N GLU A 753 0.67 -14.19 54.83
CA GLU A 753 1.90 -14.63 54.16
C GLU A 753 3.04 -13.95 54.89
N GLN A 754 3.98 -14.73 55.48
CA GLN A 754 5.12 -14.23 56.18
C GLN A 754 6.09 -13.57 55.21
N PHE A 755 5.96 -12.26 55.02
CA PHE A 755 6.96 -11.47 54.34
C PHE A 755 8.20 -11.34 55.25
N GLU A 756 9.37 -11.57 54.65
CA GLU A 756 10.64 -11.49 55.37
C GLU A 756 11.00 -10.03 55.70
N TYR A 757 10.62 -9.09 54.79
CA TYR A 757 10.84 -7.67 54.95
C TYR A 757 9.54 -6.86 55.01
N THR A 758 9.52 -5.81 55.81
CA THR A 758 8.40 -4.86 55.84
C THR A 758 8.31 -4.07 54.55
N ALA A 759 9.46 -3.64 54.01
CA ALA A 759 9.52 -2.98 52.73
C ALA A 759 10.91 -3.12 52.07
N TYR A 760 10.91 -3.21 50.74
CA TYR A 760 12.09 -3.06 49.90
C TYR A 760 12.24 -1.59 49.48
N ILE A 761 13.42 -0.99 49.70
CA ILE A 761 13.66 0.43 49.44
C ILE A 761 14.43 0.59 48.16
N ILE A 762 13.81 1.23 47.16
CA ILE A 762 14.42 1.56 45.88
C ILE A 762 14.88 3.04 45.93
N HIS A 763 16.16 3.25 45.84
CA HIS A 763 16.78 4.58 45.82
C HIS A 763 17.91 4.65 44.78
N ALA A 764 18.34 5.86 44.42
CA ALA A 764 19.53 6.04 43.60
C ALA A 764 20.78 5.95 44.48
N TYR A 765 21.92 5.55 43.94
CA TYR A 765 23.19 5.45 44.66
C TYR A 765 23.56 6.76 45.38
N ASN A 766 23.29 7.91 44.78
CA ASN A 766 23.55 9.23 45.37
C ASN A 766 22.62 9.57 46.54
N ASP A 767 21.53 8.85 46.73
CA ASP A 767 20.56 9.08 47.82
C ASP A 767 20.74 8.09 48.96
N ARG A 768 21.77 7.22 48.91
CA ARG A 768 22.06 6.15 49.85
C ARG A 768 22.22 6.68 51.28
N ASP A 769 23.01 7.73 51.48
CA ASP A 769 23.33 8.23 52.82
C ASP A 769 22.06 8.76 53.51
N TRP A 770 21.16 9.41 52.74
CA TRP A 770 19.85 9.83 53.24
C TRP A 770 18.99 8.61 53.66
N VAL A 771 19.03 7.52 52.91
CA VAL A 771 18.27 6.31 53.24
C VAL A 771 18.80 5.68 54.53
N TRP A 772 20.13 5.59 54.71
CA TRP A 772 20.74 5.06 55.92
C TRP A 772 20.42 5.92 57.13
N GLU A 773 20.52 7.23 57.02
CA GLU A 773 20.28 8.16 58.12
C GLU A 773 18.85 8.10 58.67
N HIS A 774 17.88 7.78 57.81
CA HIS A 774 16.46 7.86 58.17
C HIS A 774 15.77 6.50 58.35
N PHE A 775 16.22 5.42 57.69
CA PHE A 775 15.59 4.11 57.83
C PHE A 775 16.30 3.22 58.86
N SER A 776 17.62 3.25 59.02
CA SER A 776 18.33 2.44 60.02
C SER A 776 17.91 2.75 61.45
N PRO A 777 17.75 4.01 61.86
CA PRO A 777 17.25 4.30 63.22
C PRO A 777 15.82 3.84 63.45
N MET A 778 15.01 3.74 62.39
CA MET A 778 13.63 3.23 62.47
C MET A 778 13.59 1.71 62.72
N GLU A 779 14.53 0.94 62.15
CA GLU A 779 14.69 -0.49 62.45
C GLU A 779 15.21 -0.69 63.90
N GLU A 780 16.08 0.16 64.38
CA GLU A 780 16.62 0.08 65.75
C GLU A 780 15.58 0.42 66.84
N GLN A 781 14.67 1.39 66.53
CA GLN A 781 13.60 1.79 67.43
C GLN A 781 12.42 0.85 67.48
N ASP A 782 12.13 0.14 66.32
CA ASP A 782 11.01 -0.76 66.21
C ASP A 782 11.45 -2.07 65.54
N GLN A 783 11.75 -3.06 66.33
CA GLN A 783 12.22 -4.39 65.89
C GLN A 783 11.21 -5.12 64.97
N THR A 784 9.98 -4.63 64.88
CA THR A 784 8.97 -5.21 63.92
C THR A 784 9.16 -4.71 62.46
N LEU A 785 9.93 -3.62 62.30
CA LEU A 785 10.24 -3.08 60.98
C LEU A 785 11.56 -3.68 60.49
N LYS A 786 11.52 -4.26 59.28
CA LYS A 786 12.72 -4.81 58.64
C LYS A 786 12.72 -4.30 57.19
N PHE A 787 13.68 -3.48 56.85
CA PHE A 787 13.84 -2.94 55.50
C PHE A 787 14.89 -3.70 54.73
N CYS A 788 14.58 -4.00 53.44
CA CYS A 788 15.55 -4.58 52.55
C CYS A 788 16.26 -3.46 51.76
N LEU A 789 17.58 -3.38 51.97
CA LEU A 789 18.46 -2.44 51.25
C LEU A 789 19.42 -3.22 50.34
N GLU A 790 19.61 -2.77 49.13
CA GLU A 790 20.41 -3.48 48.10
C GLU A 790 21.86 -3.68 48.60
N GLU A 791 22.44 -2.70 49.22
CA GLU A 791 23.84 -2.72 49.67
C GLU A 791 24.07 -3.56 50.90
N ARG A 792 23.05 -3.86 51.69
CA ARG A 792 23.16 -4.61 52.94
C ARG A 792 22.69 -6.05 52.81
N ASP A 793 21.57 -6.24 52.10
CA ASP A 793 20.79 -7.49 52.20
C ASP A 793 20.87 -8.35 50.95
N PHE A 794 21.60 -7.93 49.91
CA PHE A 794 21.79 -8.76 48.75
C PHE A 794 22.89 -9.80 48.96
N GLU A 795 22.59 -11.05 48.75
CA GLU A 795 23.53 -12.15 48.89
C GLU A 795 24.62 -12.08 47.80
N ALA A 796 25.89 -12.22 48.24
CA ALA A 796 27.02 -12.23 47.32
C ALA A 796 26.97 -13.46 46.41
N GLY A 797 27.00 -13.26 45.08
CA GLY A 797 27.01 -14.36 44.11
C GLY A 797 25.68 -14.57 43.37
N VAL A 798 24.60 -13.89 43.75
CA VAL A 798 23.32 -13.91 43.05
C VAL A 798 23.32 -12.87 41.92
N LEU A 799 22.78 -13.20 40.76
CA LEU A 799 22.59 -12.22 39.66
C LEU A 799 21.75 -11.03 40.15
N GLY A 800 22.27 -9.83 40.04
CA GLY A 800 21.66 -8.62 40.60
C GLY A 800 20.21 -8.40 40.21
N LEU A 801 19.82 -8.80 39.02
CA LEU A 801 18.41 -8.71 38.55
C LEU A 801 17.50 -9.71 39.27
N GLU A 802 18.01 -10.90 39.56
CA GLU A 802 17.26 -11.97 40.27
C GLU A 802 17.12 -11.61 41.74
N ALA A 803 18.18 -11.03 42.36
CA ALA A 803 18.14 -10.53 43.71
C ALA A 803 17.08 -9.42 43.90
N ILE A 804 16.96 -8.49 42.94
CA ILE A 804 15.94 -7.44 42.95
C ILE A 804 14.52 -8.06 42.92
N VAL A 805 14.24 -9.00 42.02
CA VAL A 805 12.91 -9.65 41.87
C VAL A 805 12.55 -10.40 43.16
N ASN A 806 13.50 -11.16 43.72
CA ASN A 806 13.30 -11.91 44.94
C ASN A 806 13.06 -10.98 46.15
N SER A 807 13.79 -9.89 46.26
CA SER A 807 13.60 -8.89 47.31
C SER A 807 12.29 -8.16 47.23
N ILE A 808 11.82 -7.85 45.99
CA ILE A 808 10.49 -7.30 45.77
C ILE A 808 9.42 -8.32 46.25
N LYS A 809 9.52 -9.59 45.88
CA LYS A 809 8.54 -10.64 46.27
C LYS A 809 8.53 -10.95 47.75
N ARG A 810 9.70 -10.87 48.44
CA ARG A 810 9.86 -11.18 49.87
C ARG A 810 9.51 -9.97 50.76
N SER A 811 9.16 -8.81 50.18
CA SER A 811 8.81 -7.59 50.87
C SER A 811 7.31 -7.29 50.80
N ARG A 812 6.74 -6.92 51.95
CA ARG A 812 5.29 -6.58 52.01
C ARG A 812 4.98 -5.30 51.25
N LYS A 813 5.90 -4.35 51.19
CA LYS A 813 5.74 -3.07 50.47
C LYS A 813 6.99 -2.74 49.67
N VAL A 814 6.88 -1.85 48.73
CA VAL A 814 8.01 -1.30 47.96
C VAL A 814 7.97 0.21 48.08
N ILE A 815 9.07 0.78 48.54
CA ILE A 815 9.24 2.22 48.73
C ILE A 815 10.16 2.78 47.64
N PHE A 816 9.67 3.74 46.88
CA PHE A 816 10.50 4.51 45.94
C PHE A 816 10.91 5.83 46.56
N VAL A 817 12.19 6.07 46.75
CA VAL A 817 12.77 7.37 47.18
C VAL A 817 12.98 8.19 45.90
N VAL A 818 11.99 9.01 45.57
CA VAL A 818 11.91 9.68 44.27
C VAL A 818 12.73 10.96 44.25
N THR A 819 13.82 10.94 43.49
CA THR A 819 14.73 12.07 43.24
C THR A 819 15.01 12.19 41.72
N ASN A 820 15.61 13.30 41.32
CA ASN A 820 16.07 13.44 39.93
C ASN A 820 17.18 12.42 39.57
N HIS A 821 17.90 11.90 40.59
CA HIS A 821 18.88 10.84 40.38
C HIS A 821 18.21 9.50 40.10
N LEU A 822 17.20 9.14 40.88
CA LEU A 822 16.43 7.92 40.63
C LEU A 822 15.74 7.91 39.24
N LEU A 823 15.23 9.07 38.82
CA LEU A 823 14.58 9.18 37.50
C LEU A 823 15.54 8.97 36.31
N LYS A 824 16.86 9.10 36.53
CA LYS A 824 17.88 8.85 35.49
C LYS A 824 18.44 7.43 35.53
N ASP A 825 18.14 6.64 36.58
CA ASP A 825 18.64 5.28 36.74
C ASP A 825 18.00 4.33 35.70
N PRO A 826 18.79 3.71 34.81
CA PRO A 826 18.29 2.80 33.77
C PRO A 826 17.66 1.52 34.33
N LEU A 827 18.19 1.00 35.47
CA LEU A 827 17.67 -0.20 36.14
C LEU A 827 16.32 0.05 36.80
N CYS A 828 16.19 1.18 37.47
CA CYS A 828 14.92 1.59 38.06
C CYS A 828 13.86 1.76 36.98
N ARG A 829 14.18 2.46 35.89
CA ARG A 829 13.27 2.83 34.81
C ARG A 829 12.75 1.63 33.99
N ARG A 830 13.59 0.63 33.71
CA ARG A 830 13.25 -0.48 32.84
C ARG A 830 12.85 -1.75 33.59
N PHE A 831 13.30 -1.94 34.81
CA PHE A 831 13.19 -3.21 35.50
C PHE A 831 12.49 -3.11 36.86
N LYS A 832 13.01 -2.32 37.82
CA LYS A 832 12.49 -2.28 39.20
C LYS A 832 11.05 -1.80 39.27
N VAL A 833 10.68 -0.77 38.47
CA VAL A 833 9.31 -0.26 38.39
C VAL A 833 8.35 -1.29 37.81
N HIS A 834 8.77 -1.97 36.77
CA HIS A 834 7.90 -2.98 36.13
C HIS A 834 7.51 -4.09 37.10
N HIS A 835 8.49 -4.65 37.82
CA HIS A 835 8.24 -5.72 38.80
C HIS A 835 7.49 -5.23 40.03
N ALA A 836 7.76 -4.03 40.52
CA ALA A 836 7.03 -3.44 41.65
C ALA A 836 5.54 -3.17 41.29
N VAL A 837 5.28 -2.69 40.07
CA VAL A 837 3.92 -2.47 39.56
C VAL A 837 3.21 -3.81 39.34
N GLN A 838 3.88 -4.81 38.77
CA GLN A 838 3.33 -6.14 38.59
C GLN A 838 2.93 -6.76 39.93
N GLN A 839 3.78 -6.69 40.96
CA GLN A 839 3.46 -7.16 42.31
C GLN A 839 2.29 -6.36 42.94
N ALA A 840 2.24 -5.05 42.72
CA ALA A 840 1.15 -4.20 43.22
C ALA A 840 -0.20 -4.56 42.55
N ILE A 841 -0.21 -4.99 41.30
CA ILE A 841 -1.41 -5.50 40.59
C ILE A 841 -1.84 -6.86 41.20
N GLU A 842 -0.88 -7.73 41.49
CA GLU A 842 -1.15 -9.05 42.05
C GLU A 842 -1.63 -8.98 43.54
N GLN A 843 -1.20 -7.97 44.31
CA GLN A 843 -1.43 -7.83 45.76
C GLN A 843 -2.38 -6.71 46.19
N ASN A 844 -3.11 -6.04 45.26
CA ASN A 844 -3.86 -4.82 45.51
C ASN A 844 -3.02 -3.55 45.78
N LEU A 845 -2.87 -2.69 44.84
CA LEU A 845 -2.32 -1.32 44.69
C LEU A 845 -1.72 -0.54 45.92
N ASP A 846 -1.91 -1.00 47.14
CA ASP A 846 -1.40 -0.35 48.40
C ASP A 846 0.04 -0.79 48.75
N SER A 847 0.66 -1.65 47.92
CA SER A 847 2.02 -2.17 48.18
C SER A 847 3.13 -1.20 47.79
N ILE A 848 2.86 -0.14 47.04
CA ILE A 848 3.87 0.84 46.62
C ILE A 848 3.70 2.15 47.37
N ILE A 849 4.78 2.67 47.90
CA ILE A 849 4.89 3.95 48.59
C ILE A 849 5.90 4.84 47.83
N LEU A 850 5.50 6.05 47.51
CA LEU A 850 6.38 7.04 46.89
C LEU A 850 6.79 8.10 47.90
N ILE A 851 8.09 8.26 48.12
CA ILE A 851 8.66 9.31 48.98
C ILE A 851 9.41 10.32 48.11
N PHE A 852 8.89 11.52 48.00
CA PHE A 852 9.49 12.58 47.21
C PHE A 852 10.47 13.44 48.09
N LEU A 853 11.75 13.37 47.79
CA LEU A 853 12.75 14.25 48.42
C LEU A 853 12.84 15.62 47.73
N GLN A 854 12.37 15.71 46.53
CA GLN A 854 12.37 16.89 45.67
C GLN A 854 10.99 17.12 45.06
N ASN A 855 10.68 18.35 44.69
CA ASN A 855 9.44 18.64 43.98
C ASN A 855 9.57 18.23 42.51
N ILE A 856 9.06 17.05 42.20
CA ILE A 856 9.11 16.46 40.87
C ILE A 856 7.71 16.50 40.24
N PRO A 857 7.55 17.17 39.12
CA PRO A 857 6.25 17.23 38.44
C PRO A 857 5.87 15.88 37.80
N ASP A 858 4.56 15.61 37.71
CA ASP A 858 4.02 14.32 37.27
C ASP A 858 4.45 13.92 35.87
N TYR A 859 4.66 14.89 34.98
CA TYR A 859 5.13 14.56 33.61
C TYR A 859 6.53 13.93 33.62
N LYS A 860 7.44 14.39 34.47
CA LYS A 860 8.79 13.82 34.63
C LYS A 860 8.73 12.42 35.24
N LEU A 861 7.86 12.24 36.23
CA LEU A 861 7.66 10.94 36.87
C LEU A 861 7.11 9.93 35.87
N ASN A 862 6.11 10.32 35.08
CA ASN A 862 5.52 9.48 34.06
C ASN A 862 6.51 9.14 32.93
N HIS A 863 7.27 10.12 32.48
CA HIS A 863 8.26 9.91 31.41
C HIS A 863 9.42 8.98 31.85
N ALA A 864 9.85 9.07 33.09
CA ALA A 864 10.97 8.29 33.59
C ALA A 864 10.57 6.91 34.14
N LEU A 865 9.47 6.80 34.87
CA LEU A 865 9.07 5.60 35.59
C LEU A 865 7.72 5.02 35.14
N CYS A 866 7.05 5.63 34.17
CA CYS A 866 5.68 5.26 33.75
C CYS A 866 4.67 5.28 34.90
N LEU A 867 4.94 6.06 36.00
CA LEU A 867 4.09 6.18 37.15
C LEU A 867 3.47 7.57 37.20
N ARG A 868 2.20 7.65 37.63
CA ARG A 868 1.51 8.92 37.90
C ARG A 868 1.06 8.94 39.36
N ARG A 869 1.12 10.09 40.06
CA ARG A 869 0.61 10.21 41.43
C ARG A 869 -0.83 9.73 41.56
N GLY A 870 -1.68 10.02 40.56
CA GLY A 870 -3.08 9.59 40.54
C GLY A 870 -3.30 8.07 40.47
N MET A 871 -2.25 7.26 40.27
CA MET A 871 -2.33 5.80 40.33
C MET A 871 -2.30 5.24 41.75
N PHE A 872 -1.93 6.06 42.74
CA PHE A 872 -1.69 5.64 44.11
C PHE A 872 -2.63 6.36 45.09
N LYS A 873 -2.99 5.68 46.18
CA LYS A 873 -3.75 6.33 47.24
C LYS A 873 -2.93 7.48 47.85
N SER A 874 -3.60 8.56 48.19
CA SER A 874 -2.91 9.77 48.74
C SER A 874 -2.06 9.48 50.00
N ARG A 875 -2.40 8.45 50.77
CA ARG A 875 -1.62 8.00 51.94
C ARG A 875 -0.27 7.36 51.53
N CYS A 876 -0.18 6.80 50.32
CA CYS A 876 1.05 6.17 49.81
C CYS A 876 2.01 7.17 49.14
N ILE A 877 1.66 8.45 49.10
CA ILE A 877 2.48 9.53 48.55
C ILE A 877 2.94 10.44 49.67
N LEU A 878 4.23 10.39 49.95
CA LEU A 878 4.86 11.13 51.05
C LEU A 878 5.85 12.14 50.47
N ASN A 879 5.80 13.38 50.97
CA ASN A 879 6.80 14.39 50.62
C ASN A 879 7.70 14.65 51.84
N TRP A 880 8.99 14.69 51.60
CA TRP A 880 9.98 14.99 52.60
C TRP A 880 9.81 16.45 53.06
N PRO A 881 9.73 16.71 54.40
CA PRO A 881 9.56 18.06 54.92
C PRO A 881 10.86 18.88 54.85
N VAL A 882 10.77 20.13 54.48
CA VAL A 882 11.89 21.07 54.43
C VAL A 882 12.28 21.53 55.83
N GLN A 883 11.35 21.52 56.79
CA GLN A 883 11.54 21.97 58.16
C GLN A 883 11.92 20.79 59.07
N LYS A 884 13.05 20.90 59.80
CA LYS A 884 13.57 19.83 60.71
C LYS A 884 12.53 19.34 61.70
N GLU A 885 11.74 20.26 62.26
CA GLU A 885 10.71 20.00 63.30
C GLU A 885 9.59 19.06 62.82
N ARG A 886 9.42 18.90 61.48
CA ARG A 886 8.39 18.02 60.86
C ARG A 886 8.88 16.63 60.51
N ILE A 887 10.15 16.33 60.73
CA ILE A 887 10.76 15.03 60.39
C ILE A 887 10.16 13.91 61.25
N SER A 888 9.93 14.16 62.57
CA SER A 888 9.30 13.22 63.47
C SER A 888 7.87 12.88 63.03
N ALA A 889 7.11 13.86 62.56
CA ALA A 889 5.77 13.65 62.01
C ALA A 889 5.79 12.87 60.68
N PHE A 890 6.81 13.07 59.87
CA PHE A 890 7.01 12.29 58.62
C PHE A 890 7.32 10.82 58.96
N HIS A 891 8.22 10.53 59.89
CA HIS A 891 8.53 9.17 60.33
C HIS A 891 7.29 8.46 60.88
N HIS A 892 6.54 9.15 61.74
CA HIS A 892 5.26 8.59 62.24
C HIS A 892 4.28 8.30 61.12
N LYS A 893 4.13 9.19 60.11
CA LYS A 893 3.27 8.98 58.98
C LYS A 893 3.73 7.79 58.10
N LEU A 894 5.06 7.65 57.96
CA LEU A 894 5.63 6.51 57.24
C LEU A 894 5.35 5.18 57.96
N GLN A 895 5.53 5.15 59.31
CA GLN A 895 5.22 3.99 60.15
C GLN A 895 3.74 3.59 60.04
N VAL A 896 2.83 4.55 60.08
CA VAL A 896 1.38 4.28 59.86
C VAL A 896 1.12 3.65 58.52
N VAL A 897 1.75 4.16 57.44
CA VAL A 897 1.58 3.60 56.09
C VAL A 897 2.23 2.21 55.97
N LEU A 898 3.27 1.95 56.69
CA LEU A 898 3.93 0.63 56.79
C LEU A 898 3.14 -0.37 57.63
N GLY A 899 2.12 0.08 58.42
CA GLY A 899 1.27 -0.78 59.24
C GLY A 899 1.94 -1.31 60.49
N SER A 900 2.91 -0.61 61.08
CA SER A 900 3.49 -0.91 62.39
C SER A 900 2.52 -0.48 63.50
N ARG A 901 2.24 -1.35 64.46
CA ARG A 901 1.47 -1.00 65.67
C ARG A 901 2.38 -0.20 66.59
N ASN A 902 2.06 1.07 66.86
CA ASN A 902 2.61 1.76 67.99
C ASN A 902 2.03 1.12 69.26
N SER A 903 2.85 0.39 69.98
CA SER A 903 2.60 0.12 71.40
C SER A 903 2.65 1.47 72.12
N ALA A 904 1.49 1.94 72.59
CA ALA A 904 1.40 3.13 73.41
C ALA A 904 2.17 2.94 74.69
N HIS A 905 3.16 3.78 74.97
CA HIS A 905 3.55 4.25 76.28
C HIS A 905 3.30 5.73 76.33
#